data_d32ee3f9c92578cd6bcf7ed210894be9
#
_entry.id   d32ee3f9c92578cd6bcf7ed210894be9
#
_cell.length_a   1.000
_cell.length_b   1.000
_cell.length_c   1.000
_cell.angle_alpha   90.00
_cell.angle_beta   90.00
_cell.angle_gamma   90.00
#
_symmetry.space_group_name_H-M   'P 1'
#
loop_
_entity.id
_entity.type
_entity.pdbx_description
1 polymer ?
#
loop_
_entity_poly.entity_id
_entity_poly.type
_entity_poly.pdbx_seq_one_letter_code
_entity_poly.pdbx_strand_id
1 'polypeptide(L)'
;MSITIIVFGLIGYNYLGVREYPSVDPPVVNVQTSYTGANADIIESQITEPLEESINGIAGIRTLTSSSRDGRSSITVEFDLSVNIEDAANDVRDRVSRSMAVLPKDVDPPVISKSDADSGPIYNLNLSSKTRNILNLNEIATRNVKEKLQTIPGVSSVQMWGEKKYAMRLNIDPDRLASFRLTAPDIVSALSKQNIELPSGSIEGANTELTVRTQGRLTTVEDFENLIIKEEGDRSVKFSDVGDVVLASENEKTMFKRDNVPMISIAVIPQPGSNQIEIVNSIRKKLVQIQTTMPDDVLLKEGFDNTRYVRRSIIEVEETILTAILLVTIIIFLFLRDWRSTIIPLTAIPVSLIGVFFFMYLVGFSINVLTLLGIVLSIGLVVDDAIVVLENIYSKIEEGLSPWKAAQEGSKEIYFAVISTTVTLVAVFLPVIFLQGITGRLFREFGIVVAGSVIISAFVSLTLTPMLGSRLLKGGHSKPWFYRVTEPFFVWLNRAYESSLNSFLSARWLAWVIMVSLFGIIYALFKTGAIPSELAPLEDRGMLRVNATAPEGVTFEYMLNYTDELSNFLMNAIPDNERKNIYAYTSPPFGSGGANTGSMRIMLTDPGNRRSQQSIAEELQPKIKKFTGAKAVLIQEPTLSTGQRGGGGLPIAFVVQAPNFEKLKKMMPLFLAKVRESPKFENSDVNLKFTKPELRLEIDRAKAQNLGISIQDVAQTLQLGLSGRRFGYFVMDGKQYQIIGQINRDLRNDVKDLKSLYVKNNRGDLIQLDNLVKITEQSTPPQLYRYNRYVAATVQAQMAKGVTMGEALNEMDKLAKETFDVSFSTAYDGQSKEFKESSSSLLFAFALAILLIYLILSAQFESFIDPLIILFTVPLAVAGALLTLWDFSQTLNIFSQIGIIVLIGLVTKNGILIVEFANQKKESGLSKLEAVKVAAAARFRPIVMTSLCTILGILPIALALGSGAKSRVSMGIAVVGGMLFSTTLTLYIIPAIYSFMSSNFKKSKEEVTEEASHVIG
;
A
#
# COMPACT_ATOMS: atom_id res chain seq x y z
N MET A 1 -35.66 19.25 2.25
CA MET A 1 -34.40 18.90 2.91
C MET A 1 -33.90 17.53 2.51
N SER A 2 -34.61 16.40 2.75
CA SER A 2 -34.12 15.07 2.38
C SER A 2 -33.78 14.91 0.88
N ILE A 3 -34.61 15.46 -0.01
CA ILE A 3 -34.36 15.52 -1.45
C ILE A 3 -33.10 16.35 -1.75
N THR A 4 -32.90 17.47 -1.06
CA THR A 4 -31.71 18.30 -1.21
C THR A 4 -30.43 17.52 -0.82
N ILE A 5 -30.47 16.77 0.29
CA ILE A 5 -29.35 15.90 0.72
C ILE A 5 -29.04 14.87 -0.37
N ILE A 6 -30.04 14.22 -0.95
CA ILE A 6 -29.86 13.25 -2.05
C ILE A 6 -29.22 13.91 -3.27
N VAL A 7 -29.73 15.09 -3.69
CA VAL A 7 -29.17 15.80 -4.86
C VAL A 7 -27.71 16.17 -4.64
N PHE A 8 -27.36 16.74 -3.50
CA PHE A 8 -25.97 17.07 -3.18
C PHE A 8 -25.11 15.81 -3.06
N GLY A 9 -25.64 14.73 -2.49
CA GLY A 9 -24.95 13.44 -2.41
C GLY A 9 -24.62 12.85 -3.78
N LEU A 10 -25.57 12.90 -4.72
CA LEU A 10 -25.35 12.45 -6.11
C LEU A 10 -24.33 13.33 -6.86
N ILE A 11 -24.36 14.63 -6.61
CA ILE A 11 -23.34 15.54 -7.15
C ILE A 11 -21.97 15.14 -6.58
N GLY A 12 -21.85 14.98 -5.26
CA GLY A 12 -20.60 14.54 -4.61
C GLY A 12 -20.09 13.23 -5.19
N TYR A 13 -20.94 12.23 -5.37
CA TYR A 13 -20.59 10.93 -5.94
C TYR A 13 -19.90 11.06 -7.32
N ASN A 14 -20.40 11.94 -8.18
CA ASN A 14 -19.86 12.13 -9.53
C ASN A 14 -18.47 12.82 -9.56
N TYR A 15 -18.12 13.55 -8.52
CA TYR A 15 -16.83 14.23 -8.43
C TYR A 15 -15.79 13.49 -7.58
N LEU A 16 -16.17 12.43 -6.87
CA LEU A 16 -15.26 11.64 -6.07
C LEU A 16 -14.36 10.75 -6.94
N GLY A 17 -13.06 10.77 -6.65
CA GLY A 17 -12.11 9.83 -7.23
C GLY A 17 -12.36 8.40 -6.73
N VAL A 18 -12.08 7.41 -7.59
CA VAL A 18 -12.25 5.98 -7.27
C VAL A 18 -10.89 5.30 -7.18
N ARG A 19 -10.62 4.62 -6.06
CA ARG A 19 -9.35 3.93 -5.76
C ARG A 19 -9.59 2.62 -5.04
N GLU A 20 -8.53 1.82 -4.86
CA GLU A 20 -8.58 0.60 -4.03
C GLU A 20 -8.62 0.95 -2.53
N TYR A 21 -7.65 1.73 -2.07
CA TYR A 21 -7.51 2.22 -0.68
C TYR A 21 -7.31 3.73 -0.67
N PRO A 22 -7.52 4.40 0.48
CA PRO A 22 -7.10 5.79 0.67
C PRO A 22 -5.62 5.99 0.34
N SER A 23 -5.22 7.22 0.02
CA SER A 23 -3.79 7.56 -0.15
C SER A 23 -3.10 7.49 1.21
N VAL A 24 -2.37 6.42 1.45
CA VAL A 24 -1.78 6.09 2.75
C VAL A 24 -0.27 6.25 2.82
N ASP A 25 0.39 6.40 1.67
CA ASP A 25 1.84 6.43 1.65
C ASP A 25 2.41 7.70 2.26
N PRO A 26 3.48 7.57 3.03
CA PRO A 26 4.28 8.72 3.39
C PRO A 26 4.80 9.40 2.12
N PRO A 27 4.98 10.72 2.14
CA PRO A 27 5.62 11.40 1.04
C PRO A 27 7.05 10.87 0.86
N VAL A 28 7.35 10.32 -0.31
CA VAL A 28 8.66 9.76 -0.63
C VAL A 28 9.25 10.47 -1.83
N VAL A 29 10.49 10.92 -1.69
CA VAL A 29 11.27 11.48 -2.79
C VAL A 29 12.46 10.57 -3.06
N ASN A 30 12.60 10.13 -4.31
CA ASN A 30 13.71 9.33 -4.77
C ASN A 30 14.71 10.19 -5.55
N VAL A 31 15.99 10.09 -5.20
CA VAL A 31 17.09 10.70 -5.92
C VAL A 31 17.94 9.60 -6.53
N GLN A 32 18.05 9.59 -7.85
CA GLN A 32 18.83 8.60 -8.59
C GLN A 32 19.93 9.29 -9.39
N THR A 33 21.14 8.76 -9.26
CA THR A 33 22.31 9.29 -9.95
C THR A 33 23.06 8.15 -10.60
N SER A 34 23.46 8.31 -11.86
CA SER A 34 24.22 7.31 -12.62
C SER A 34 25.66 7.79 -12.84
N TYR A 35 26.61 6.90 -12.58
CA TYR A 35 28.02 7.11 -12.85
C TYR A 35 28.61 5.85 -13.48
N THR A 36 28.50 5.74 -14.76
CA THR A 36 28.83 4.54 -15.53
C THR A 36 30.29 4.13 -15.34
N GLY A 37 30.51 2.86 -14.94
CA GLY A 37 31.82 2.29 -14.73
C GLY A 37 32.35 2.38 -13.30
N ALA A 38 31.72 3.16 -12.41
CA ALA A 38 32.10 3.23 -11.00
C ALA A 38 31.58 1.99 -10.24
N ASN A 39 32.39 1.44 -9.35
CA ASN A 39 31.97 0.37 -8.43
C ASN A 39 31.16 0.92 -7.26
N ALA A 40 30.60 0.03 -6.43
CA ALA A 40 29.73 0.39 -5.32
C ALA A 40 30.41 1.34 -4.30
N ASP A 41 31.70 1.13 -3.98
CA ASP A 41 32.44 1.94 -3.02
C ASP A 41 32.67 3.38 -3.52
N ILE A 42 32.98 3.54 -4.82
CA ILE A 42 33.11 4.86 -5.46
C ILE A 42 31.76 5.57 -5.50
N ILE A 43 30.68 4.86 -5.82
CA ILE A 43 29.34 5.42 -5.81
C ILE A 43 28.96 5.87 -4.40
N GLU A 44 29.26 5.06 -3.37
CA GLU A 44 28.97 5.43 -1.99
C GLU A 44 29.72 6.70 -1.58
N SER A 45 31.04 6.67 -1.72
CA SER A 45 31.91 7.75 -1.19
C SER A 45 31.82 9.07 -1.97
N GLN A 46 31.69 9.01 -3.30
CA GLN A 46 31.73 10.20 -4.14
C GLN A 46 30.36 10.76 -4.53
N ILE A 47 29.29 9.98 -4.41
CA ILE A 47 27.96 10.40 -4.85
C ILE A 47 26.93 10.26 -3.72
N THR A 48 26.77 9.06 -3.16
CA THR A 48 25.70 8.80 -2.20
C THR A 48 25.89 9.59 -0.91
N GLU A 49 27.07 9.52 -0.31
CA GLU A 49 27.37 10.17 0.96
C GLU A 49 27.28 11.70 0.88
N PRO A 50 27.85 12.39 -0.12
CA PRO A 50 27.69 13.84 -0.29
C PRO A 50 26.23 14.27 -0.51
N LEU A 51 25.46 13.49 -1.26
CA LEU A 51 24.04 13.77 -1.47
C LEU A 51 23.22 13.55 -0.19
N GLU A 52 23.47 12.47 0.56
CA GLU A 52 22.83 12.22 1.86
C GLU A 52 23.11 13.33 2.87
N GLU A 53 24.35 13.80 2.92
CA GLU A 53 24.76 14.89 3.83
C GLU A 53 23.96 16.16 3.55
N SER A 54 23.83 16.51 2.29
CA SER A 54 23.07 17.69 1.87
C SER A 54 21.58 17.54 2.15
N ILE A 55 21.00 16.37 1.89
CA ILE A 55 19.57 16.10 2.04
C ILE A 55 19.17 16.01 3.52
N ASN A 56 20.01 15.45 4.37
CA ASN A 56 19.69 15.19 5.79
C ASN A 56 19.30 16.44 6.61
N GLY A 57 19.63 17.64 6.12
CA GLY A 57 19.24 18.91 6.78
C GLY A 57 17.81 19.38 6.46
N ILE A 58 17.00 18.61 5.77
CA ILE A 58 15.59 18.95 5.45
C ILE A 58 14.70 18.56 6.63
N ALA A 59 13.79 19.45 7.02
CA ALA A 59 12.86 19.19 8.11
C ALA A 59 11.80 18.13 7.71
N GLY A 60 11.34 17.34 8.67
CA GLY A 60 10.29 16.36 8.46
C GLY A 60 10.74 15.05 7.79
N ILE A 61 12.04 14.80 7.66
CA ILE A 61 12.55 13.50 7.21
C ILE A 61 12.32 12.46 8.31
N ARG A 62 11.57 11.42 7.99
CA ARG A 62 11.31 10.26 8.85
C ARG A 62 12.36 9.17 8.69
N THR A 63 12.75 8.90 7.44
CA THR A 63 13.74 7.86 7.12
C THR A 63 14.52 8.25 5.87
N LEU A 64 15.82 8.09 5.92
CA LEU A 64 16.72 8.27 4.79
C LEU A 64 17.41 6.93 4.50
N THR A 65 17.08 6.30 3.38
CA THR A 65 17.73 5.06 2.97
C THR A 65 18.46 5.23 1.66
N SER A 66 19.60 4.61 1.53
CA SER A 66 20.32 4.63 0.28
C SER A 66 20.93 3.29 -0.09
N SER A 67 21.15 3.14 -1.37
CA SER A 67 21.86 2.01 -1.93
C SER A 67 22.82 2.46 -3.01
N SER A 68 24.08 2.03 -2.87
CA SER A 68 25.17 2.27 -3.81
C SER A 68 25.54 0.96 -4.48
N ARG A 69 25.43 0.90 -5.80
CA ARG A 69 25.80 -0.26 -6.61
C ARG A 69 26.62 0.19 -7.80
N ASP A 70 27.18 -0.77 -8.54
CA ASP A 70 27.93 -0.46 -9.74
C ASP A 70 27.17 0.49 -10.67
N GLY A 71 27.77 1.62 -10.94
CA GLY A 71 27.25 2.65 -11.85
C GLY A 71 26.03 3.43 -11.34
N ARG A 72 25.53 3.22 -10.13
CA ARG A 72 24.28 3.86 -9.70
C ARG A 72 24.16 4.12 -8.19
N SER A 73 23.78 5.33 -7.84
CA SER A 73 23.29 5.71 -6.52
C SER A 73 21.76 5.83 -6.53
N SER A 74 21.11 5.35 -5.47
CA SER A 74 19.68 5.52 -5.26
C SER A 74 19.44 5.91 -3.81
N ILE A 75 18.91 7.10 -3.57
CA ILE A 75 18.57 7.62 -2.24
C ILE A 75 17.05 7.75 -2.17
N THR A 76 16.46 7.21 -1.14
CA THR A 76 15.03 7.30 -0.86
C THR A 76 14.83 8.09 0.43
N VAL A 77 14.13 9.20 0.34
CA VAL A 77 13.81 10.08 1.45
C VAL A 77 12.33 9.93 1.77
N GLU A 78 12.02 9.34 2.90
CA GLU A 78 10.67 9.24 3.43
C GLU A 78 10.44 10.37 4.42
N PHE A 79 9.36 11.14 4.21
CA PHE A 79 8.97 12.25 5.06
C PHE A 79 7.82 11.86 5.98
N ASP A 80 7.63 12.65 7.03
CA ASP A 80 6.47 12.53 7.89
C ASP A 80 5.17 12.76 7.09
N LEU A 81 4.12 12.06 7.50
CA LEU A 81 2.83 12.08 6.81
C LEU A 81 2.18 13.48 6.73
N SER A 82 2.59 14.42 7.58
CA SER A 82 2.12 15.80 7.59
C SER A 82 2.80 16.69 6.55
N VAL A 83 3.91 16.24 5.96
CA VAL A 83 4.70 17.02 5.01
C VAL A 83 4.06 17.00 3.63
N ASN A 84 3.99 18.15 2.96
CA ASN A 84 3.55 18.23 1.58
C ASN A 84 4.64 17.70 0.65
N ILE A 85 4.30 16.74 -0.22
CA ILE A 85 5.27 16.10 -1.13
C ILE A 85 5.86 17.08 -2.16
N GLU A 86 5.11 18.15 -2.54
CA GLU A 86 5.59 19.16 -3.47
C GLU A 86 6.70 19.98 -2.84
N ASP A 87 6.48 20.45 -1.61
CA ASP A 87 7.46 21.22 -0.85
C ASP A 87 8.70 20.36 -0.55
N ALA A 88 8.49 19.12 -0.08
CA ALA A 88 9.56 18.16 0.16
C ALA A 88 10.42 17.90 -1.08
N ALA A 89 9.80 17.71 -2.25
CA ALA A 89 10.52 17.47 -3.49
C ALA A 89 11.28 18.70 -3.97
N ASN A 90 10.77 19.92 -3.73
CA ASN A 90 11.46 21.16 -4.03
C ASN A 90 12.68 21.34 -3.11
N ASP A 91 12.52 21.11 -1.81
CA ASP A 91 13.63 21.18 -0.85
C ASP A 91 14.74 20.17 -1.20
N VAL A 92 14.37 18.93 -1.53
CA VAL A 92 15.34 17.92 -2.00
C VAL A 92 16.05 18.39 -3.27
N ARG A 93 15.31 18.96 -4.23
CA ARG A 93 15.90 19.48 -5.49
C ARG A 93 16.90 20.58 -5.23
N ASP A 94 16.57 21.52 -4.36
CA ASP A 94 17.46 22.63 -4.00
C ASP A 94 18.74 22.15 -3.31
N ARG A 95 18.61 21.20 -2.38
CA ARG A 95 19.75 20.60 -1.69
C ARG A 95 20.65 19.82 -2.65
N VAL A 96 20.07 18.99 -3.49
CA VAL A 96 20.79 18.20 -4.50
C VAL A 96 21.50 19.12 -5.51
N SER A 97 20.84 20.20 -5.93
CA SER A 97 21.44 21.19 -6.87
C SER A 97 22.70 21.85 -6.28
N ARG A 98 22.69 22.15 -4.98
CA ARG A 98 23.89 22.69 -4.30
C ARG A 98 25.04 21.69 -4.23
N SER A 99 24.73 20.42 -4.12
CA SER A 99 25.72 19.33 -4.05
C SER A 99 26.39 19.03 -5.39
N MET A 100 25.82 19.49 -6.51
CA MET A 100 26.40 19.26 -7.84
C MET A 100 27.85 19.75 -7.98
N ALA A 101 28.24 20.76 -7.24
CA ALA A 101 29.61 21.31 -7.28
C ALA A 101 30.67 20.36 -6.71
N VAL A 102 30.27 19.46 -5.81
CA VAL A 102 31.19 18.50 -5.16
C VAL A 102 31.17 17.12 -5.83
N LEU A 103 30.19 16.84 -6.72
CA LEU A 103 30.13 15.59 -7.46
C LEU A 103 31.19 15.56 -8.59
N PRO A 104 31.62 14.36 -9.05
CA PRO A 104 32.48 14.19 -10.20
C PRO A 104 31.87 14.86 -11.46
N LYS A 105 32.70 15.52 -12.28
CA LYS A 105 32.23 16.29 -13.43
C LYS A 105 31.53 15.48 -14.53
N ASP A 106 31.85 14.21 -14.60
CA ASP A 106 31.33 13.27 -15.61
C ASP A 106 30.21 12.36 -15.09
N VAL A 107 29.67 12.68 -13.89
CA VAL A 107 28.46 12.03 -13.37
C VAL A 107 27.23 12.55 -14.10
N ASP A 108 26.27 11.66 -14.38
CA ASP A 108 24.97 12.10 -14.91
C ASP A 108 24.22 12.91 -13.82
N PRO A 109 23.52 13.99 -14.22
CA PRO A 109 22.77 14.80 -13.24
C PRO A 109 21.78 13.96 -12.44
N PRO A 110 21.66 14.17 -11.11
CA PRO A 110 20.70 13.47 -10.28
C PRO A 110 19.26 13.68 -10.74
N VAL A 111 18.51 12.62 -10.87
CA VAL A 111 17.10 12.64 -11.22
C VAL A 111 16.27 12.52 -9.94
N ILE A 112 15.49 13.57 -9.64
CA ILE A 112 14.61 13.62 -8.48
C ILE A 112 13.19 13.27 -8.93
N SER A 113 12.60 12.26 -8.31
CA SER A 113 11.25 11.82 -8.60
C SER A 113 10.44 11.64 -7.32
N LYS A 114 9.20 12.09 -7.35
CA LYS A 114 8.24 11.84 -6.28
C LYS A 114 7.76 10.40 -6.40
N SER A 115 7.54 9.77 -5.27
CA SER A 115 6.97 8.43 -5.19
C SER A 115 5.73 8.48 -4.31
N ASP A 116 4.63 8.03 -4.85
CA ASP A 116 3.33 7.91 -4.17
C ASP A 116 2.84 6.46 -4.36
N ALA A 117 1.96 5.96 -3.47
CA ALA A 117 1.32 4.65 -3.61
C ALA A 117 0.62 4.51 -4.95
N ASP A 118 -0.03 5.59 -5.36
CA ASP A 118 -0.74 5.67 -6.62
C ASP A 118 0.20 5.75 -7.85
N SER A 119 1.51 5.94 -7.67
CA SER A 119 2.49 5.96 -8.76
C SER A 119 2.89 4.58 -9.27
N GLY A 120 2.19 3.52 -8.84
CA GLY A 120 2.27 2.21 -9.48
C GLY A 120 1.55 2.19 -10.84
N PRO A 121 2.00 1.35 -11.78
CA PRO A 121 1.31 1.21 -13.05
C PRO A 121 -0.06 0.55 -12.85
N ILE A 122 -1.11 1.21 -13.36
CA ILE A 122 -2.49 0.72 -13.28
C ILE A 122 -2.89 -0.16 -14.45
N TYR A 123 -2.24 0.04 -15.57
CA TYR A 123 -2.57 -0.62 -16.83
C TYR A 123 -1.33 -0.76 -17.70
N ASN A 124 -1.20 -1.85 -18.41
CA ASN A 124 -0.14 -1.98 -19.39
C ASN A 124 -0.63 -2.58 -20.72
N LEU A 125 0.11 -2.21 -21.78
CA LEU A 125 -0.04 -2.70 -23.13
C LEU A 125 1.24 -3.43 -23.54
N ASN A 126 1.09 -4.55 -24.20
CA ASN A 126 2.20 -5.35 -24.69
C ASN A 126 2.27 -5.28 -26.20
N LEU A 127 3.44 -4.90 -26.71
CA LEU A 127 3.74 -4.79 -28.12
C LEU A 127 4.71 -5.88 -28.52
N SER A 128 4.35 -6.69 -29.50
CA SER A 128 5.17 -7.77 -30.03
C SER A 128 5.05 -7.89 -31.54
N SER A 129 6.05 -8.41 -32.20
CA SER A 129 6.04 -8.79 -33.63
C SER A 129 6.85 -10.07 -33.83
N LYS A 130 6.51 -10.83 -34.87
CA LYS A 130 7.26 -12.01 -35.25
C LYS A 130 8.38 -11.69 -36.25
N THR A 131 8.31 -10.55 -36.91
CA THR A 131 9.16 -10.17 -38.02
C THR A 131 10.14 -9.06 -37.67
N ARG A 132 9.77 -8.18 -36.72
CA ARG A 132 10.58 -7.01 -36.35
C ARG A 132 11.48 -7.31 -35.16
N ASN A 133 12.66 -6.72 -35.14
CA ASN A 133 13.53 -6.73 -33.99
C ASN A 133 12.99 -5.81 -32.87
N ILE A 134 13.47 -6.01 -31.65
CA ILE A 134 13.00 -5.30 -30.46
C ILE A 134 13.29 -3.78 -30.52
N LEU A 135 14.35 -3.35 -31.22
CA LEU A 135 14.70 -1.94 -31.40
C LEU A 135 13.65 -1.21 -32.24
N ASN A 136 13.25 -1.82 -33.35
CA ASN A 136 12.20 -1.29 -34.20
C ASN A 136 10.84 -1.24 -33.49
N LEU A 137 10.52 -2.30 -32.72
CA LEU A 137 9.32 -2.31 -31.87
C LEU A 137 9.35 -1.18 -30.84
N ASN A 138 10.50 -0.88 -30.28
CA ASN A 138 10.66 0.21 -29.31
C ASN A 138 10.34 1.58 -29.92
N GLU A 139 10.79 1.82 -31.15
CA GLU A 139 10.49 3.08 -31.89
C GLU A 139 8.99 3.21 -32.16
N ILE A 140 8.35 2.13 -32.66
CA ILE A 140 6.91 2.09 -32.89
C ILE A 140 6.15 2.29 -31.54
N ALA A 141 6.57 1.63 -30.50
CA ALA A 141 5.96 1.77 -29.16
C ALA A 141 6.04 3.21 -28.66
N THR A 142 7.17 3.88 -28.89
CA THR A 142 7.38 5.27 -28.47
C THR A 142 6.49 6.23 -29.26
N ARG A 143 6.59 6.22 -30.59
CA ARG A 143 5.88 7.18 -31.46
C ARG A 143 4.37 6.93 -31.49
N ASN A 144 3.96 5.69 -31.68
CA ASN A 144 2.56 5.38 -31.98
C ASN A 144 1.71 5.15 -30.73
N VAL A 145 2.34 4.74 -29.60
CA VAL A 145 1.60 4.37 -28.38
C VAL A 145 1.92 5.30 -27.23
N LYS A 146 3.18 5.36 -26.79
CA LYS A 146 3.59 6.11 -25.59
C LYS A 146 3.19 7.59 -25.68
N GLU A 147 3.56 8.29 -26.75
CA GLU A 147 3.28 9.71 -26.91
C GLU A 147 1.77 9.99 -26.92
N LYS A 148 0.96 9.11 -27.52
CA LYS A 148 -0.51 9.26 -27.55
C LYS A 148 -1.14 8.99 -26.17
N LEU A 149 -0.63 8.03 -25.39
CA LEU A 149 -1.15 7.73 -24.06
C LEU A 149 -0.81 8.82 -23.06
N GLN A 150 0.33 9.49 -23.19
CA GLN A 150 0.73 10.60 -22.32
C GLN A 150 -0.21 11.81 -22.38
N THR A 151 -0.98 11.96 -23.47
CA THR A 151 -1.93 13.06 -23.64
C THR A 151 -3.30 12.79 -23.00
N ILE A 152 -3.50 11.62 -22.37
CA ILE A 152 -4.76 11.31 -21.70
C ILE A 152 -4.81 12.04 -20.34
N PRO A 153 -5.88 12.79 -20.06
CA PRO A 153 -6.04 13.44 -18.76
C PRO A 153 -5.95 12.45 -17.61
N GLY A 154 -5.23 12.81 -16.54
CA GLY A 154 -5.03 11.95 -15.38
C GLY A 154 -3.84 10.97 -15.52
N VAL A 155 -3.17 10.89 -16.67
CA VAL A 155 -1.91 10.14 -16.82
C VAL A 155 -0.75 11.02 -16.35
N SER A 156 0.03 10.51 -15.39
CA SER A 156 1.26 11.18 -14.93
C SER A 156 2.43 10.89 -15.85
N SER A 157 2.66 9.62 -16.15
CA SER A 157 3.75 9.19 -17.02
C SER A 157 3.44 7.84 -17.66
N VAL A 158 4.16 7.55 -18.76
CA VAL A 158 4.11 6.27 -19.44
C VAL A 158 5.51 5.68 -19.48
N GLN A 159 5.71 4.57 -18.78
CA GLN A 159 6.97 3.85 -18.70
C GLN A 159 7.00 2.71 -19.71
N MET A 160 8.16 2.43 -20.26
CA MET A 160 8.37 1.30 -21.15
C MET A 160 9.25 0.25 -20.47
N TRP A 161 8.74 -0.98 -20.35
CA TRP A 161 9.50 -2.11 -19.85
C TRP A 161 10.01 -2.96 -21.00
N GLY A 162 11.27 -3.38 -20.88
CA GLY A 162 11.98 -3.99 -22.00
C GLY A 162 12.44 -2.97 -23.05
N GLU A 163 12.44 -1.67 -22.69
CA GLU A 163 12.88 -0.59 -23.57
C GLU A 163 14.29 -0.85 -24.11
N LYS A 164 14.45 -0.73 -25.42
CA LYS A 164 15.71 -0.85 -26.13
C LYS A 164 15.87 0.36 -27.04
N LYS A 165 16.58 1.38 -26.56
CA LYS A 165 16.90 2.55 -27.38
C LYS A 165 18.05 2.23 -28.31
N TYR A 166 18.06 2.87 -29.47
CA TYR A 166 19.22 2.79 -30.37
C TYR A 166 20.45 3.42 -29.72
N ALA A 167 21.60 2.87 -30.03
CA ALA A 167 22.91 3.47 -29.76
C ALA A 167 23.88 3.10 -30.87
N MET A 168 24.75 4.00 -31.22
CA MET A 168 25.86 3.73 -32.12
C MET A 168 26.97 3.09 -31.28
N ARG A 169 27.23 1.80 -31.47
CA ARG A 169 28.27 1.09 -30.74
C ARG A 169 29.55 1.03 -31.52
N LEU A 170 30.59 1.56 -30.93
CA LEU A 170 31.94 1.53 -31.41
C LEU A 170 32.67 0.41 -30.70
N ASN A 171 32.73 -0.76 -31.32
CA ASN A 171 33.39 -1.96 -30.78
C ASN A 171 34.88 -1.88 -31.14
N ILE A 172 35.71 -1.58 -30.16
CA ILE A 172 37.14 -1.32 -30.32
C ILE A 172 37.91 -2.63 -30.27
N ASP A 173 38.85 -2.81 -31.20
CA ASP A 173 39.84 -3.87 -31.19
C ASP A 173 41.17 -3.32 -30.65
N PRO A 174 41.64 -3.72 -29.45
CA PRO A 174 42.82 -3.14 -28.83
C PRO A 174 44.12 -3.50 -29.58
N ASP A 175 44.20 -4.64 -30.26
CA ASP A 175 45.40 -5.08 -30.99
C ASP A 175 45.51 -4.31 -32.33
N ARG A 176 44.41 -4.14 -33.05
CA ARG A 176 44.39 -3.27 -34.24
C ARG A 176 44.72 -1.81 -33.86
N LEU A 177 44.15 -1.33 -32.73
CA LEU A 177 44.42 0.02 -32.23
C LEU A 177 45.91 0.23 -31.95
N ALA A 178 46.55 -0.74 -31.27
CA ALA A 178 47.96 -0.72 -30.95
C ALA A 178 48.85 -0.74 -32.21
N SER A 179 48.44 -1.48 -33.26
CA SER A 179 49.21 -1.56 -34.53
C SER A 179 49.34 -0.20 -35.23
N PHE A 180 48.35 0.70 -35.02
CA PHE A 180 48.39 2.09 -35.52
C PHE A 180 48.91 3.09 -34.46
N ARG A 181 49.45 2.61 -33.35
CA ARG A 181 49.95 3.44 -32.20
C ARG A 181 48.85 4.38 -31.67
N LEU A 182 47.61 3.85 -31.57
CA LEU A 182 46.43 4.53 -31.05
C LEU A 182 45.96 3.93 -29.73
N THR A 183 45.20 4.69 -28.98
CA THR A 183 44.57 4.31 -27.73
C THR A 183 43.10 4.74 -27.72
N ALA A 184 42.26 4.23 -26.81
CA ALA A 184 40.85 4.61 -26.72
C ALA A 184 40.59 6.13 -26.52
N PRO A 185 41.44 6.90 -25.80
CA PRO A 185 41.34 8.36 -25.75
C PRO A 185 41.48 9.06 -27.11
N ASP A 186 42.29 8.49 -28.03
CA ASP A 186 42.45 9.06 -29.40
C ASP A 186 41.13 9.00 -30.18
N ILE A 187 40.36 7.91 -30.04
CA ILE A 187 39.05 7.76 -30.65
C ILE A 187 38.08 8.83 -30.12
N VAL A 188 38.02 9.03 -28.80
CA VAL A 188 37.14 10.04 -28.17
C VAL A 188 37.52 11.45 -28.66
N SER A 189 38.83 11.72 -28.75
CA SER A 189 39.33 13.01 -29.24
C SER A 189 38.94 13.24 -30.69
N ALA A 190 39.09 12.22 -31.59
CA ALA A 190 38.69 12.31 -32.97
C ALA A 190 37.17 12.55 -33.12
N LEU A 191 36.39 11.77 -32.37
CA LEU A 191 34.93 11.90 -32.39
C LEU A 191 34.47 13.29 -31.92
N SER A 192 35.07 13.83 -30.86
CA SER A 192 34.72 15.15 -30.33
C SER A 192 35.06 16.30 -31.27
N LYS A 193 36.04 16.10 -32.19
CA LYS A 193 36.41 17.08 -33.21
C LYS A 193 35.55 16.96 -34.49
N GLN A 194 35.13 15.77 -34.85
CA GLN A 194 34.47 15.51 -36.17
C GLN A 194 32.95 15.31 -36.05
N ASN A 195 32.42 15.00 -34.88
CA ASN A 195 30.99 14.86 -34.65
C ASN A 195 30.43 16.06 -33.90
N ILE A 196 30.49 17.23 -34.52
CA ILE A 196 30.08 18.50 -33.92
C ILE A 196 29.27 19.35 -34.90
N GLU A 197 28.24 20.02 -34.40
CA GLU A 197 27.44 21.00 -35.11
C GLU A 197 27.34 22.24 -34.22
N LEU A 198 27.95 23.32 -34.69
CA LEU A 198 27.94 24.60 -33.99
C LEU A 198 27.00 25.57 -34.67
N PRO A 199 26.27 26.40 -33.93
CA PRO A 199 25.47 27.47 -34.50
C PRO A 199 26.37 28.43 -35.29
N SER A 200 26.16 28.58 -36.58
CA SER A 200 27.01 29.34 -37.48
C SER A 200 26.52 30.79 -37.74
N GLY A 201 25.33 31.16 -37.17
CA GLY A 201 24.74 32.47 -37.34
C GLY A 201 24.07 32.69 -38.71
N SER A 202 24.03 33.93 -39.18
CA SER A 202 23.40 34.35 -40.44
C SER A 202 24.29 35.32 -41.23
N ILE A 203 24.09 35.32 -42.53
CA ILE A 203 24.65 36.29 -43.44
C ILE A 203 23.54 37.31 -43.70
N GLU A 204 23.78 38.58 -43.28
CA GLU A 204 22.81 39.67 -43.42
C GLU A 204 23.17 40.51 -44.64
N GLY A 205 22.32 40.42 -45.71
CA GLY A 205 22.39 41.31 -46.86
C GLY A 205 21.42 42.48 -46.71
N ALA A 206 21.44 43.42 -47.69
CA ALA A 206 20.57 44.59 -47.64
C ALA A 206 19.08 44.27 -47.68
N ASN A 207 18.66 43.13 -48.26
CA ASN A 207 17.27 42.75 -48.45
C ASN A 207 16.98 41.28 -48.08
N THR A 208 17.99 40.50 -47.70
CA THR A 208 17.84 39.08 -47.38
C THR A 208 18.77 38.67 -46.25
N GLU A 209 18.26 37.87 -45.34
CA GLU A 209 19.03 37.19 -44.32
C GLU A 209 19.08 35.70 -44.63
N LEU A 210 20.27 35.14 -44.68
CA LEU A 210 20.50 33.71 -44.93
C LEU A 210 21.09 33.06 -43.71
N THR A 211 20.34 32.17 -43.06
CA THR A 211 20.84 31.38 -41.94
C THR A 211 21.87 30.37 -42.43
N VAL A 212 23.06 30.40 -41.86
CA VAL A 212 24.12 29.42 -42.14
C VAL A 212 24.01 28.24 -41.23
N ARG A 213 23.94 27.05 -41.76
CA ARG A 213 23.95 25.80 -41.04
C ARG A 213 25.13 24.94 -41.42
N THR A 214 25.96 24.62 -40.46
CA THR A 214 27.08 23.69 -40.63
C THR A 214 26.64 22.28 -40.31
N GLN A 215 26.72 21.37 -41.28
CA GLN A 215 26.43 19.94 -41.06
C GLN A 215 27.74 19.23 -40.78
N GLY A 216 28.00 18.94 -39.50
CA GLY A 216 29.24 18.27 -39.09
C GLY A 216 28.97 17.04 -38.20
N ARG A 217 27.68 16.62 -38.07
CA ARG A 217 27.32 15.41 -37.28
C ARG A 217 27.34 14.15 -38.15
N LEU A 218 27.88 13.10 -37.55
CA LEU A 218 27.81 11.75 -38.08
C LEU A 218 26.42 11.17 -37.78
N THR A 219 25.78 10.56 -38.76
CA THR A 219 24.38 10.11 -38.65
C THR A 219 24.21 8.62 -38.97
N THR A 220 25.02 8.08 -39.86
CA THR A 220 24.93 6.69 -40.33
C THR A 220 26.07 5.83 -39.84
N VAL A 221 25.90 4.51 -39.85
CA VAL A 221 26.97 3.56 -39.52
C VAL A 221 28.21 3.82 -40.39
N GLU A 222 28.01 4.08 -41.68
CA GLU A 222 29.06 4.35 -42.67
C GLU A 222 29.86 5.63 -42.34
N ASP A 223 29.18 6.69 -41.83
CA ASP A 223 29.86 7.91 -41.39
C ASP A 223 30.81 7.61 -40.22
N PHE A 224 30.39 6.76 -39.29
CA PHE A 224 31.23 6.38 -38.16
C PHE A 224 32.35 5.41 -38.54
N GLU A 225 32.14 4.51 -39.50
CA GLU A 225 33.19 3.65 -40.01
C GLU A 225 34.28 4.48 -40.71
N ASN A 226 33.89 5.54 -41.39
CA ASN A 226 34.77 6.47 -42.10
C ASN A 226 35.36 7.57 -41.20
N LEU A 227 35.07 7.58 -39.91
CA LEU A 227 35.63 8.54 -38.95
C LEU A 227 37.17 8.46 -38.95
N ILE A 228 37.85 9.54 -39.36
CA ILE A 228 39.29 9.64 -39.37
C ILE A 228 39.80 9.82 -37.95
N ILE A 229 40.56 8.86 -37.40
CA ILE A 229 41.15 8.94 -36.07
C ILE A 229 42.52 9.61 -36.09
N LYS A 230 43.34 9.28 -37.11
CA LYS A 230 44.69 9.78 -37.24
C LYS A 230 45.03 9.98 -38.73
N GLU A 231 45.80 11.01 -39.03
CA GLU A 231 46.42 11.20 -40.33
C GLU A 231 47.91 10.94 -40.18
N GLU A 232 48.50 10.15 -41.07
CA GLU A 232 49.91 9.78 -41.05
C GLU A 232 50.43 9.88 -42.51
N GLY A 233 50.94 11.07 -42.89
CA GLY A 233 51.32 11.39 -44.26
C GLY A 233 50.12 11.37 -45.19
N ASP A 234 50.19 10.57 -46.28
CA ASP A 234 49.11 10.41 -47.25
C ASP A 234 48.06 9.35 -46.84
N ARG A 235 48.18 8.74 -45.68
CA ARG A 235 47.24 7.72 -45.17
C ARG A 235 46.44 8.25 -44.00
N SER A 236 45.13 8.07 -44.10
CA SER A 236 44.23 8.31 -42.94
C SER A 236 43.83 6.97 -42.31
N VAL A 237 43.98 6.86 -41.01
CA VAL A 237 43.46 5.73 -40.23
C VAL A 237 42.01 6.00 -39.85
N LYS A 238 41.11 5.19 -40.38
CA LYS A 238 39.68 5.26 -40.12
C LYS A 238 39.28 4.40 -38.94
N PHE A 239 38.05 4.59 -38.42
CA PHE A 239 37.55 3.76 -37.33
C PHE A 239 37.41 2.29 -37.80
N SER A 240 37.01 2.03 -39.01
CA SER A 240 36.93 0.67 -39.61
C SER A 240 38.25 -0.11 -39.55
N ASP A 241 39.40 0.59 -39.50
CA ASP A 241 40.71 -0.06 -39.40
C ASP A 241 41.00 -0.58 -37.98
N VAL A 242 40.36 -0.01 -36.97
CA VAL A 242 40.62 -0.26 -35.54
C VAL A 242 39.43 -0.86 -34.78
N GLY A 243 38.29 -1.04 -35.43
CA GLY A 243 37.11 -1.57 -34.78
C GLY A 243 35.92 -1.70 -35.71
N ASP A 244 34.81 -2.11 -35.16
CA ASP A 244 33.54 -2.32 -35.89
C ASP A 244 32.46 -1.39 -35.35
N VAL A 245 31.63 -0.84 -36.24
CA VAL A 245 30.51 0.03 -35.90
C VAL A 245 29.20 -0.73 -36.03
N VAL A 246 28.36 -0.70 -35.00
CA VAL A 246 27.06 -1.39 -35.04
C VAL A 246 25.97 -0.49 -34.46
N LEU A 247 24.87 -0.34 -35.21
CA LEU A 247 23.65 0.26 -34.67
C LEU A 247 22.90 -0.80 -33.81
N ALA A 248 23.03 -0.71 -32.49
CA ALA A 248 22.51 -1.71 -31.57
C ALA A 248 21.77 -1.08 -30.37
N SER A 249 21.52 -1.85 -29.32
CA SER A 249 20.84 -1.38 -28.11
C SER A 249 21.79 -0.60 -27.20
N GLU A 250 21.30 0.50 -26.63
CA GLU A 250 21.96 1.22 -25.55
C GLU A 250 22.18 0.31 -24.32
N ASN A 251 21.14 -0.43 -23.91
CA ASN A 251 21.22 -1.41 -22.83
C ASN A 251 21.01 -2.84 -23.34
N GLU A 252 22.06 -3.62 -23.35
CA GLU A 252 22.03 -5.04 -23.77
C GLU A 252 21.63 -6.00 -22.63
N LYS A 253 21.79 -5.58 -21.38
CA LYS A 253 21.66 -6.43 -20.21
C LYS A 253 20.30 -6.37 -19.54
N THR A 254 19.22 -6.23 -20.32
CA THR A 254 17.83 -6.30 -19.84
C THR A 254 16.98 -7.03 -20.84
N MET A 255 16.02 -7.84 -20.39
CA MET A 255 15.08 -8.52 -21.27
C MET A 255 13.70 -8.61 -20.58
N PHE A 256 12.64 -8.30 -21.34
CA PHE A 256 11.27 -8.49 -20.93
C PHE A 256 10.56 -9.43 -21.88
N LYS A 257 9.91 -10.46 -21.32
CA LYS A 257 9.21 -11.50 -22.07
C LYS A 257 7.83 -11.75 -21.47
N ARG A 258 6.91 -12.18 -22.30
CA ARG A 258 5.64 -12.77 -21.90
C ARG A 258 5.54 -14.17 -22.50
N ASP A 259 5.34 -15.16 -21.66
CA ASP A 259 5.30 -16.57 -22.08
C ASP A 259 6.49 -16.91 -22.98
N ASN A 260 7.68 -16.47 -22.58
CA ASN A 260 8.97 -16.57 -23.27
C ASN A 260 9.09 -15.83 -24.62
N VAL A 261 8.11 -15.04 -25.03
CA VAL A 261 8.18 -14.19 -26.23
C VAL A 261 8.70 -12.80 -25.84
N PRO A 262 9.82 -12.34 -26.42
CA PRO A 262 10.33 -10.97 -26.20
C PRO A 262 9.32 -9.92 -26.63
N MET A 263 9.15 -8.85 -25.84
CA MET A 263 8.22 -7.77 -26.16
C MET A 263 8.58 -6.47 -25.47
N ILE A 264 7.92 -5.40 -25.88
CA ILE A 264 7.89 -4.12 -25.17
C ILE A 264 6.57 -4.00 -24.42
N SER A 265 6.65 -3.70 -23.13
CA SER A 265 5.46 -3.42 -22.32
C SER A 265 5.39 -1.94 -21.98
N ILE A 266 4.24 -1.34 -22.23
CA ILE A 266 3.97 0.11 -22.05
C ILE A 266 3.06 0.22 -20.83
N ALA A 267 3.61 0.69 -19.72
CA ALA A 267 2.94 0.79 -18.44
C ALA A 267 2.49 2.23 -18.18
N VAL A 268 1.22 2.41 -17.87
CA VAL A 268 0.61 3.72 -17.60
C VAL A 268 0.54 3.96 -16.11
N ILE A 269 1.07 5.10 -15.67
CA ILE A 269 1.08 5.57 -14.28
C ILE A 269 0.09 6.72 -14.15
N PRO A 270 -0.86 6.67 -13.23
CA PRO A 270 -1.84 7.72 -13.01
C PRO A 270 -1.25 8.92 -12.27
N GLN A 271 -1.88 10.08 -12.39
CA GLN A 271 -1.63 11.21 -11.52
C GLN A 271 -2.19 10.91 -10.12
N PRO A 272 -1.54 11.36 -9.05
CA PRO A 272 -2.08 11.26 -7.70
C PRO A 272 -3.50 11.85 -7.63
N GLY A 273 -4.42 11.11 -7.03
CA GLY A 273 -5.79 11.57 -6.88
C GLY A 273 -6.73 11.39 -8.07
N SER A 274 -6.24 10.93 -9.21
CA SER A 274 -7.06 10.73 -10.40
C SER A 274 -7.93 9.46 -10.33
N ASN A 275 -9.02 9.45 -11.12
CA ASN A 275 -9.88 8.29 -11.25
C ASN A 275 -9.23 7.24 -12.17
N GLN A 276 -8.64 6.21 -11.58
CA GLN A 276 -7.93 5.15 -12.30
C GLN A 276 -8.83 4.40 -13.30
N ILE A 277 -10.10 4.21 -12.95
CA ILE A 277 -11.08 3.51 -13.81
C ILE A 277 -11.37 4.33 -15.08
N GLU A 278 -11.51 5.64 -14.93
CA GLU A 278 -11.78 6.55 -16.05
C GLU A 278 -10.58 6.66 -17.00
N ILE A 279 -9.36 6.71 -16.43
CA ILE A 279 -8.13 6.67 -17.20
C ILE A 279 -8.09 5.42 -18.09
N VAL A 280 -8.31 4.22 -17.51
CA VAL A 280 -8.30 2.96 -18.26
C VAL A 280 -9.39 2.93 -19.32
N ASN A 281 -10.58 3.46 -19.04
CA ASN A 281 -11.66 3.57 -20.04
C ASN A 281 -11.25 4.51 -21.21
N SER A 282 -10.59 5.62 -20.90
CA SER A 282 -10.06 6.56 -21.90
C SER A 282 -8.94 5.94 -22.74
N ILE A 283 -8.06 5.16 -22.10
CA ILE A 283 -7.03 4.37 -22.78
C ILE A 283 -7.71 3.40 -23.78
N ARG A 284 -8.70 2.63 -23.34
CA ARG A 284 -9.40 1.67 -24.22
C ARG A 284 -10.06 2.32 -25.43
N LYS A 285 -10.69 3.48 -25.23
CA LYS A 285 -11.24 4.27 -26.35
C LYS A 285 -10.14 4.70 -27.33
N LYS A 286 -9.00 5.16 -26.80
CA LYS A 286 -7.87 5.62 -27.63
C LYS A 286 -7.12 4.47 -28.29
N LEU A 287 -7.13 3.26 -27.70
CA LEU A 287 -6.53 2.06 -28.27
C LEU A 287 -7.10 1.71 -29.64
N VAL A 288 -8.42 1.85 -29.84
CA VAL A 288 -9.05 1.61 -31.15
C VAL A 288 -8.43 2.52 -32.22
N GLN A 289 -8.19 3.79 -31.89
CA GLN A 289 -7.54 4.73 -32.80
C GLN A 289 -6.05 4.43 -32.98
N ILE A 290 -5.36 3.97 -31.97
CA ILE A 290 -3.95 3.60 -32.05
C ILE A 290 -3.79 2.36 -32.94
N GLN A 291 -4.64 1.36 -32.81
CA GLN A 291 -4.59 0.13 -33.60
C GLN A 291 -4.72 0.41 -35.11
N THR A 292 -5.51 1.39 -35.54
CA THR A 292 -5.62 1.75 -36.96
C THR A 292 -4.35 2.39 -37.55
N THR A 293 -3.45 2.87 -36.68
CA THR A 293 -2.16 3.47 -37.08
C THR A 293 -0.98 2.53 -36.91
N MET A 294 -1.22 1.29 -36.47
CA MET A 294 -0.16 0.30 -36.27
C MET A 294 0.11 -0.47 -37.58
N PRO A 295 1.36 -0.86 -37.84
CA PRO A 295 1.66 -1.81 -38.91
C PRO A 295 1.00 -3.17 -38.65
N ASP A 296 0.52 -3.84 -39.71
CA ASP A 296 -0.21 -5.11 -39.62
C ASP A 296 0.56 -6.26 -38.95
N ASP A 297 1.88 -6.21 -38.99
CA ASP A 297 2.75 -7.22 -38.37
C ASP A 297 3.03 -6.99 -36.88
N VAL A 298 2.50 -5.89 -36.33
CA VAL A 298 2.71 -5.51 -34.92
C VAL A 298 1.45 -5.77 -34.10
N LEU A 299 1.55 -6.66 -33.15
CA LEU A 299 0.45 -7.01 -32.24
C LEU A 299 0.50 -6.15 -30.98
N LEU A 300 -0.54 -5.34 -30.77
CA LEU A 300 -0.77 -4.57 -29.54
C LEU A 300 -1.89 -5.24 -28.73
N LYS A 301 -1.56 -5.79 -27.57
CA LYS A 301 -2.52 -6.49 -26.69
C LYS A 301 -2.54 -5.88 -25.31
N GLU A 302 -3.71 -5.94 -24.66
CA GLU A 302 -3.80 -5.63 -23.23
C GLU A 302 -2.94 -6.62 -22.44
N GLY A 303 -2.22 -6.10 -21.44
CA GLY A 303 -1.44 -6.87 -20.51
C GLY A 303 -2.20 -7.07 -19.18
N PHE A 304 -1.70 -6.46 -18.10
CA PHE A 304 -2.42 -6.42 -16.83
C PHE A 304 -3.27 -5.14 -16.72
N ASP A 305 -4.35 -5.27 -15.98
CA ASP A 305 -5.26 -4.17 -15.63
C ASP A 305 -5.59 -4.29 -14.13
N ASN A 306 -4.93 -3.47 -13.32
CA ASN A 306 -5.15 -3.44 -11.87
C ASN A 306 -6.54 -2.88 -11.53
N THR A 307 -7.14 -2.09 -12.44
CA THR A 307 -8.49 -1.54 -12.19
C THR A 307 -9.58 -2.60 -12.24
N ARG A 308 -9.30 -3.79 -12.81
CA ARG A 308 -10.25 -4.94 -12.74
C ARG A 308 -10.51 -5.36 -11.31
N TYR A 309 -9.47 -5.45 -10.52
CA TYR A 309 -9.59 -5.77 -9.09
C TYR A 309 -10.38 -4.69 -8.36
N VAL A 310 -10.04 -3.42 -8.59
CA VAL A 310 -10.75 -2.27 -7.99
C VAL A 310 -12.23 -2.26 -8.35
N ARG A 311 -12.56 -2.40 -9.66
CA ARG A 311 -13.96 -2.48 -10.12
C ARG A 311 -14.72 -3.62 -9.46
N ARG A 312 -14.09 -4.79 -9.42
CA ARG A 312 -14.70 -5.98 -8.82
C ARG A 312 -14.96 -5.78 -7.34
N SER A 313 -13.97 -5.26 -6.60
CA SER A 313 -14.13 -4.96 -5.18
C SER A 313 -15.25 -3.97 -4.90
N ILE A 314 -15.44 -2.95 -5.77
CA ILE A 314 -16.53 -1.99 -5.65
C ILE A 314 -17.87 -2.67 -5.92
N ILE A 315 -18.01 -3.43 -7.00
CA ILE A 315 -19.24 -4.17 -7.34
C ILE A 315 -19.61 -5.13 -6.20
N GLU A 316 -18.66 -5.87 -5.66
CA GLU A 316 -18.87 -6.79 -4.53
C GLU A 316 -19.38 -6.05 -3.28
N VAL A 317 -18.88 -4.84 -3.02
CA VAL A 317 -19.38 -4.03 -1.90
C VAL A 317 -20.76 -3.46 -2.21
N GLU A 318 -21.04 -3.05 -3.44
CA GLU A 318 -22.40 -2.63 -3.86
C GLU A 318 -23.42 -3.77 -3.70
N GLU A 319 -23.07 -5.00 -4.10
CA GLU A 319 -23.88 -6.19 -3.86
C GLU A 319 -24.06 -6.48 -2.36
N THR A 320 -23.01 -6.25 -1.57
CA THR A 320 -23.05 -6.37 -0.11
C THR A 320 -24.00 -5.34 0.50
N ILE A 321 -23.98 -4.08 0.03
CA ILE A 321 -24.92 -3.02 0.45
C ILE A 321 -26.37 -3.44 0.16
N LEU A 322 -26.66 -3.91 -1.06
CA LEU A 322 -28.00 -4.32 -1.43
C LEU A 322 -28.49 -5.52 -0.60
N THR A 323 -27.61 -6.49 -0.38
CA THR A 323 -27.91 -7.67 0.47
C THR A 323 -28.14 -7.26 1.92
N ALA A 324 -27.33 -6.37 2.46
CA ALA A 324 -27.50 -5.84 3.82
C ALA A 324 -28.82 -5.09 3.98
N ILE A 325 -29.17 -4.20 3.04
CA ILE A 325 -30.45 -3.48 3.03
C ILE A 325 -31.62 -4.47 2.99
N LEU A 326 -31.54 -5.53 2.17
CA LEU A 326 -32.57 -6.55 2.09
C LEU A 326 -32.76 -7.29 3.42
N LEU A 327 -31.65 -7.75 4.03
CA LEU A 327 -31.70 -8.47 5.30
C LEU A 327 -32.25 -7.59 6.43
N VAL A 328 -31.80 -6.34 6.50
CA VAL A 328 -32.29 -5.35 7.47
C VAL A 328 -33.79 -5.08 7.26
N THR A 329 -34.23 -4.94 6.01
CA THR A 329 -35.65 -4.76 5.69
C THR A 329 -36.50 -5.93 6.16
N ILE A 330 -36.02 -7.18 5.98
CA ILE A 330 -36.70 -8.40 6.43
C ILE A 330 -36.87 -8.38 7.97
N ILE A 331 -35.80 -8.01 8.71
CA ILE A 331 -35.88 -7.97 10.17
C ILE A 331 -36.83 -6.87 10.65
N ILE A 332 -36.75 -5.68 10.09
CA ILE A 332 -37.67 -4.59 10.45
C ILE A 332 -39.11 -5.02 10.20
N PHE A 333 -39.39 -5.63 9.06
CA PHE A 333 -40.73 -6.14 8.73
C PHE A 333 -41.17 -7.22 9.71
N LEU A 334 -40.30 -8.17 10.08
CA LEU A 334 -40.62 -9.25 11.02
C LEU A 334 -41.00 -8.73 12.41
N PHE A 335 -40.33 -7.68 12.89
CA PHE A 335 -40.59 -7.10 14.21
C PHE A 335 -41.73 -6.09 14.21
N LEU A 336 -41.83 -5.21 13.18
CA LEU A 336 -42.92 -4.23 13.07
C LEU A 336 -44.23 -4.81 12.52
N ARG A 337 -44.14 -5.87 11.69
CA ARG A 337 -45.26 -6.65 11.18
C ARG A 337 -46.27 -5.84 10.37
N ASP A 338 -45.90 -4.63 9.97
CA ASP A 338 -46.68 -3.75 9.11
C ASP A 338 -45.76 -3.08 8.07
N TRP A 339 -46.12 -3.21 6.78
CA TRP A 339 -45.31 -2.71 5.69
C TRP A 339 -45.18 -1.18 5.69
N ARG A 340 -46.19 -0.45 6.21
CA ARG A 340 -46.18 1.01 6.28
C ARG A 340 -45.19 1.49 7.32
N SER A 341 -45.17 0.85 8.46
CA SER A 341 -44.17 1.08 9.51
C SER A 341 -42.78 0.71 9.05
N THR A 342 -42.63 -0.34 8.21
CA THR A 342 -41.33 -0.80 7.69
C THR A 342 -40.72 0.18 6.68
N ILE A 343 -41.54 0.80 5.79
CA ILE A 343 -41.03 1.75 4.78
C ILE A 343 -40.44 2.99 5.43
N ILE A 344 -40.92 3.42 6.59
CA ILE A 344 -40.47 4.67 7.24
C ILE A 344 -38.97 4.61 7.59
N PRO A 345 -38.46 3.65 8.37
CA PRO A 345 -37.03 3.52 8.63
C PRO A 345 -36.24 3.18 7.35
N LEU A 346 -36.84 2.41 6.43
CA LEU A 346 -36.19 2.04 5.19
C LEU A 346 -35.84 3.25 4.31
N THR A 347 -36.66 4.32 4.33
CA THR A 347 -36.36 5.55 3.59
C THR A 347 -35.21 6.35 4.17
N ALA A 348 -34.88 6.18 5.43
CA ALA A 348 -33.74 6.86 6.06
C ALA A 348 -32.39 6.34 5.53
N ILE A 349 -32.32 5.04 5.15
CA ILE A 349 -31.10 4.42 4.65
C ILE A 349 -30.56 5.16 3.41
N PRO A 350 -31.29 5.20 2.27
CA PRO A 350 -30.78 5.82 1.06
C PRO A 350 -30.47 7.30 1.22
N VAL A 351 -31.26 8.03 2.00
CA VAL A 351 -31.01 9.47 2.25
C VAL A 351 -29.69 9.67 2.97
N SER A 352 -29.42 8.88 4.00
CA SER A 352 -28.18 9.00 4.79
C SER A 352 -26.96 8.49 4.02
N LEU A 353 -27.07 7.35 3.34
CA LEU A 353 -25.95 6.77 2.58
C LEU A 353 -25.58 7.61 1.35
N ILE A 354 -26.57 8.16 0.63
CA ILE A 354 -26.28 9.06 -0.49
C ILE A 354 -25.75 10.40 0.02
N GLY A 355 -26.31 10.90 1.11
CA GLY A 355 -25.89 12.17 1.68
C GLY A 355 -24.43 12.19 2.12
N VAL A 356 -23.90 11.04 2.57
CA VAL A 356 -22.48 10.95 3.00
C VAL A 356 -21.49 11.17 1.86
N PHE A 357 -21.82 10.88 0.60
CA PHE A 357 -20.96 11.18 -0.54
C PHE A 357 -20.69 12.69 -0.69
N PHE A 358 -21.67 13.53 -0.38
CA PHE A 358 -21.43 14.98 -0.36
C PHE A 358 -20.45 15.37 0.75
N PHE A 359 -20.59 14.76 1.91
CA PHE A 359 -19.68 14.99 3.02
C PHE A 359 -18.26 14.53 2.67
N MET A 360 -18.12 13.36 2.04
CA MET A 360 -16.83 12.86 1.55
C MET A 360 -16.20 13.84 0.55
N TYR A 361 -16.99 14.40 -0.35
CA TYR A 361 -16.52 15.39 -1.33
C TYR A 361 -15.98 16.66 -0.64
N LEU A 362 -16.70 17.18 0.37
CA LEU A 362 -16.27 18.38 1.12
C LEU A 362 -14.95 18.18 1.86
N VAL A 363 -14.70 16.96 2.36
CA VAL A 363 -13.48 16.64 3.11
C VAL A 363 -12.34 16.17 2.18
N GLY A 364 -12.61 16.00 0.88
CA GLY A 364 -11.61 15.57 -0.12
C GLY A 364 -11.25 14.08 -0.07
N PHE A 365 -12.20 13.24 0.35
CA PHE A 365 -12.04 11.79 0.39
C PHE A 365 -12.30 11.12 -0.97
N SER A 366 -12.01 9.83 -1.06
CA SER A 366 -12.24 9.02 -2.26
C SER A 366 -13.26 7.90 -2.01
N ILE A 367 -13.87 7.42 -3.09
CA ILE A 367 -14.60 6.15 -3.06
C ILE A 367 -13.57 5.04 -3.10
N ASN A 368 -13.50 4.28 -2.02
CA ASN A 368 -12.57 3.16 -1.90
C ASN A 368 -13.19 2.03 -1.05
N VAL A 369 -12.51 0.90 -0.99
CA VAL A 369 -13.02 -0.27 -0.27
C VAL A 369 -13.34 0.04 1.20
N LEU A 370 -12.54 0.88 1.87
CA LEU A 370 -12.76 1.21 3.29
C LEU A 370 -13.91 2.20 3.49
N THR A 371 -14.04 3.24 2.65
CA THR A 371 -15.17 4.17 2.73
C THR A 371 -16.49 3.47 2.44
N LEU A 372 -16.51 2.58 1.44
CA LEU A 372 -17.68 1.75 1.15
C LEU A 372 -17.98 0.75 2.27
N LEU A 373 -16.96 0.19 2.92
CA LEU A 373 -17.11 -0.65 4.10
C LEU A 373 -17.72 0.11 5.28
N GLY A 374 -17.31 1.38 5.47
CA GLY A 374 -17.96 2.29 6.42
C GLY A 374 -19.43 2.54 6.10
N ILE A 375 -19.77 2.66 4.81
CA ILE A 375 -21.16 2.78 4.35
C ILE A 375 -21.96 1.51 4.67
N VAL A 376 -21.42 0.31 4.42
CA VAL A 376 -22.08 -0.96 4.77
C VAL A 376 -22.35 -1.05 6.27
N LEU A 377 -21.33 -0.74 7.07
CA LEU A 377 -21.48 -0.72 8.54
C LEU A 377 -22.56 0.26 8.99
N SER A 378 -22.62 1.41 8.32
CA SER A 378 -23.59 2.48 8.64
C SER A 378 -25.04 2.08 8.36
N ILE A 379 -25.31 1.05 7.51
CA ILE A 379 -26.69 0.60 7.23
C ILE A 379 -27.42 0.21 8.52
N GLY A 380 -26.76 -0.60 9.35
CA GLY A 380 -27.32 -1.02 10.63
C GLY A 380 -27.46 0.13 11.63
N LEU A 381 -26.50 1.05 11.67
CA LEU A 381 -26.48 2.19 12.57
C LEU A 381 -27.55 3.24 12.23
N VAL A 382 -27.70 3.53 10.94
CA VAL A 382 -28.64 4.54 10.40
C VAL A 382 -30.10 4.15 10.64
N VAL A 383 -30.41 2.88 10.47
CA VAL A 383 -31.78 2.37 10.67
C VAL A 383 -32.21 2.44 12.13
N ASP A 384 -31.28 2.25 13.03
CA ASP A 384 -31.52 2.13 14.47
C ASP A 384 -32.15 3.40 15.05
N ASP A 385 -31.66 4.59 14.71
CA ASP A 385 -32.24 5.86 15.16
C ASP A 385 -33.67 6.06 14.64
N ALA A 386 -33.90 5.74 13.37
CA ALA A 386 -35.23 5.81 12.78
C ALA A 386 -36.24 4.83 13.41
N ILE A 387 -35.77 3.63 13.79
CA ILE A 387 -36.56 2.63 14.49
C ILE A 387 -37.00 3.12 15.87
N VAL A 388 -36.08 3.67 16.67
CA VAL A 388 -36.37 4.17 18.02
C VAL A 388 -37.40 5.31 17.97
N VAL A 389 -37.25 6.24 17.03
CA VAL A 389 -38.22 7.33 16.81
C VAL A 389 -39.58 6.76 16.41
N LEU A 390 -39.61 5.86 15.46
CA LEU A 390 -40.87 5.25 14.98
C LEU A 390 -41.59 4.47 16.08
N GLU A 391 -40.85 3.70 16.88
CA GLU A 391 -41.42 2.88 17.95
C GLU A 391 -42.11 3.77 19.02
N ASN A 392 -41.46 4.87 19.40
CA ASN A 392 -42.06 5.77 20.36
C ASN A 392 -43.33 6.47 19.80
N ILE A 393 -43.30 6.86 18.52
CA ILE A 393 -44.49 7.36 17.84
C ILE A 393 -45.60 6.31 17.80
N TYR A 394 -45.27 5.07 17.53
CA TYR A 394 -46.22 3.95 17.46
C TYR A 394 -46.85 3.66 18.86
N SER A 395 -46.02 3.67 19.92
CA SER A 395 -46.54 3.55 21.31
C SER A 395 -47.56 4.64 21.64
N LYS A 396 -47.31 5.89 21.24
CA LYS A 396 -48.25 7.00 21.46
C LYS A 396 -49.53 6.84 20.65
N ILE A 397 -49.49 6.24 19.50
CA ILE A 397 -50.68 5.87 18.71
C ILE A 397 -51.50 4.79 19.42
N GLU A 398 -50.83 3.77 19.99
CA GLU A 398 -51.49 2.72 20.78
C GLU A 398 -52.12 3.30 22.08
N GLU A 399 -51.56 4.33 22.68
CA GLU A 399 -52.10 5.11 23.82
C GLU A 399 -53.36 5.92 23.40
N GLY A 400 -53.72 5.98 22.11
CA GLY A 400 -54.92 6.60 21.55
C GLY A 400 -54.72 8.00 20.99
N LEU A 401 -53.48 8.50 20.85
CA LEU A 401 -53.23 9.80 20.24
C LEU A 401 -53.38 9.72 18.72
N SER A 402 -53.82 10.83 18.11
CA SER A 402 -53.85 10.91 16.63
C SER A 402 -52.43 10.82 16.05
N PRO A 403 -52.21 10.23 14.86
CA PRO A 403 -50.89 10.06 14.27
C PRO A 403 -50.06 11.35 14.23
N TRP A 404 -50.68 12.50 14.01
CA TRP A 404 -50.03 13.80 13.97
C TRP A 404 -49.49 14.23 15.37
N LYS A 405 -50.34 14.10 16.40
CA LYS A 405 -49.95 14.40 17.79
C LYS A 405 -48.96 13.38 18.33
N ALA A 406 -49.17 12.11 18.03
CA ALA A 406 -48.25 11.03 18.39
C ALA A 406 -46.84 11.25 17.81
N ALA A 407 -46.76 11.69 16.54
CA ALA A 407 -45.50 12.04 15.91
C ALA A 407 -44.81 13.23 16.59
N GLN A 408 -45.59 14.25 17.01
CA GLN A 408 -45.03 15.43 17.66
C GLN A 408 -44.56 15.13 19.10
N GLU A 409 -45.38 14.48 19.90
CA GLU A 409 -45.07 14.14 21.29
C GLU A 409 -44.00 13.02 21.38
N GLY A 410 -44.16 11.96 20.58
CA GLY A 410 -43.23 10.83 20.56
C GLY A 410 -41.84 11.24 20.12
N SER A 411 -41.69 12.11 19.12
CA SER A 411 -40.38 12.62 18.72
C SER A 411 -39.74 13.54 19.76
N LYS A 412 -40.57 14.36 20.46
CA LYS A 412 -40.08 15.25 21.50
C LYS A 412 -39.51 14.50 22.72
N GLU A 413 -40.16 13.41 23.12
CA GLU A 413 -39.72 12.61 24.27
C GLU A 413 -38.33 11.97 24.06
N ILE A 414 -38.01 11.58 22.80
CA ILE A 414 -36.75 10.87 22.52
C ILE A 414 -35.71 11.72 21.80
N TYR A 415 -36.02 13.01 21.56
CA TYR A 415 -35.11 13.92 20.87
C TYR A 415 -33.72 13.96 21.50
N PHE A 416 -33.69 14.11 22.84
CA PHE A 416 -32.43 14.15 23.58
C PHE A 416 -31.68 12.80 23.54
N ALA A 417 -32.37 11.68 23.66
CA ALA A 417 -31.81 10.36 23.60
C ALA A 417 -31.14 10.09 22.23
N VAL A 418 -31.78 10.46 21.13
CA VAL A 418 -31.21 10.29 19.78
C VAL A 418 -29.98 11.17 19.59
N ILE A 419 -30.00 12.42 20.01
CA ILE A 419 -28.79 13.28 19.92
C ILE A 419 -27.66 12.70 20.77
N SER A 420 -27.95 12.25 21.97
CA SER A 420 -27.00 11.66 22.90
C SER A 420 -26.31 10.43 22.34
N THR A 421 -27.09 9.48 21.82
CA THR A 421 -26.53 8.28 21.19
C THR A 421 -25.71 8.61 19.94
N THR A 422 -26.14 9.60 19.16
CA THR A 422 -25.40 10.10 17.99
C THR A 422 -24.05 10.70 18.39
N VAL A 423 -24.02 11.60 19.38
CA VAL A 423 -22.78 12.21 19.87
C VAL A 423 -21.84 11.16 20.44
N THR A 424 -22.34 10.19 21.20
CA THR A 424 -21.55 9.09 21.74
C THR A 424 -20.95 8.23 20.62
N LEU A 425 -21.73 7.89 19.58
CA LEU A 425 -21.25 7.15 18.43
C LEU A 425 -20.17 7.93 17.65
N VAL A 426 -20.38 9.21 17.40
CA VAL A 426 -19.39 10.06 16.72
C VAL A 426 -18.09 10.12 17.55
N ALA A 427 -18.19 10.21 18.87
CA ALA A 427 -17.04 10.28 19.77
C ALA A 427 -16.18 9.01 19.75
N VAL A 428 -16.75 7.85 19.46
CA VAL A 428 -15.99 6.59 19.29
C VAL A 428 -15.06 6.66 18.09
N PHE A 429 -15.46 7.38 17.04
CA PHE A 429 -14.65 7.49 15.83
C PHE A 429 -13.63 8.64 15.88
N LEU A 430 -13.77 9.59 16.81
CA LEU A 430 -12.80 10.69 16.98
C LEU A 430 -11.37 10.19 17.25
N PRO A 431 -11.11 9.20 18.12
CA PRO A 431 -9.77 8.68 18.36
C PRO A 431 -9.10 8.10 17.12
N VAL A 432 -9.88 7.58 16.18
CA VAL A 432 -9.37 7.05 14.92
C VAL A 432 -8.71 8.14 14.06
N ILE A 433 -9.13 9.39 14.20
CA ILE A 433 -8.55 10.55 13.50
C ILE A 433 -7.14 10.84 14.01
N PHE A 434 -6.85 10.54 15.27
CA PHE A 434 -5.54 10.77 15.91
C PHE A 434 -4.56 9.60 15.73
N LEU A 435 -5.00 8.49 15.12
CA LEU A 435 -4.10 7.41 14.77
C LEU A 435 -3.01 7.89 13.79
N GLN A 436 -1.78 7.49 14.08
CA GLN A 436 -0.63 7.80 13.23
C GLN A 436 -0.31 6.63 12.28
N GLY A 437 0.58 6.86 11.33
CA GLY A 437 1.02 5.85 10.39
C GLY A 437 -0.01 5.50 9.30
N ILE A 438 0.25 4.41 8.60
CA ILE A 438 -0.62 3.90 7.52
C ILE A 438 -2.00 3.55 8.04
N THR A 439 -2.07 2.90 9.22
CA THR A 439 -3.34 2.51 9.85
C THR A 439 -4.22 3.73 10.13
N GLY A 440 -3.64 4.82 10.62
CA GLY A 440 -4.39 6.06 10.87
C GLY A 440 -5.00 6.66 9.62
N ARG A 441 -4.24 6.71 8.52
CA ARG A 441 -4.76 7.23 7.24
C ARG A 441 -5.86 6.34 6.64
N LEU A 442 -5.65 5.02 6.64
CA LEU A 442 -6.65 4.06 6.15
C LEU A 442 -7.99 4.23 6.84
N PHE A 443 -7.98 4.30 8.16
CA PHE A 443 -9.20 4.29 8.94
C PHE A 443 -9.77 5.68 9.26
N ARG A 444 -9.02 6.75 8.99
CA ARG A 444 -9.54 8.12 9.08
C ARG A 444 -10.72 8.32 8.15
N GLU A 445 -10.60 7.93 6.88
CA GLU A 445 -11.69 8.04 5.93
C GLU A 445 -12.88 7.19 6.35
N PHE A 446 -12.64 5.94 6.76
CA PHE A 446 -13.66 5.04 7.30
C PHE A 446 -14.41 5.64 8.49
N GLY A 447 -13.68 6.09 9.53
CA GLY A 447 -14.28 6.63 10.75
C GLY A 447 -15.10 7.89 10.50
N ILE A 448 -14.61 8.79 9.66
CA ILE A 448 -15.30 10.03 9.31
C ILE A 448 -16.54 9.75 8.45
N VAL A 449 -16.48 8.78 7.54
CA VAL A 449 -17.65 8.36 6.74
C VAL A 449 -18.74 7.77 7.63
N VAL A 450 -18.39 6.90 8.57
CA VAL A 450 -19.37 6.36 9.54
C VAL A 450 -19.95 7.46 10.42
N ALA A 451 -19.12 8.34 10.98
CA ALA A 451 -19.56 9.47 11.79
C ALA A 451 -20.50 10.41 11.00
N GLY A 452 -20.14 10.74 9.76
CA GLY A 452 -20.96 11.55 8.86
C GLY A 452 -22.30 10.89 8.54
N SER A 453 -22.31 9.58 8.27
CA SER A 453 -23.54 8.82 8.04
C SER A 453 -24.47 8.87 9.24
N VAL A 454 -23.92 8.71 10.45
CA VAL A 454 -24.68 8.74 11.70
C VAL A 454 -25.25 10.13 11.99
N ILE A 455 -24.49 11.20 11.75
CA ILE A 455 -24.96 12.58 11.89
C ILE A 455 -26.14 12.86 10.93
N ILE A 456 -26.01 12.47 9.65
CA ILE A 456 -27.08 12.63 8.67
C ILE A 456 -28.29 11.78 9.07
N SER A 457 -28.07 10.58 9.59
CA SER A 457 -29.13 9.68 10.08
C SER A 457 -29.93 10.31 11.20
N ALA A 458 -29.27 10.86 12.21
CA ALA A 458 -29.96 11.54 13.31
C ALA A 458 -30.84 12.69 12.81
N PHE A 459 -30.32 13.48 11.88
CA PHE A 459 -31.10 14.55 11.26
C PHE A 459 -32.32 14.03 10.50
N VAL A 460 -32.14 12.94 9.71
CA VAL A 460 -33.21 12.31 8.96
C VAL A 460 -34.26 11.67 9.89
N SER A 461 -33.79 11.00 10.94
CA SER A 461 -34.63 10.33 11.94
C SER A 461 -35.48 11.31 12.76
N LEU A 462 -34.97 12.51 13.02
CA LEU A 462 -35.69 13.54 13.75
C LEU A 462 -36.56 14.42 12.85
N THR A 463 -36.43 14.36 11.54
CA THR A 463 -37.20 15.20 10.60
C THR A 463 -38.10 14.37 9.66
N LEU A 464 -37.50 13.46 8.88
CA LEU A 464 -38.24 12.69 7.89
C LEU A 464 -39.12 11.61 8.53
N THR A 465 -38.60 10.90 9.55
CA THR A 465 -39.33 9.79 10.20
C THR A 465 -40.61 10.26 10.89
N PRO A 466 -40.64 11.36 11.71
CA PRO A 466 -41.89 11.89 12.27
C PRO A 466 -42.87 12.37 11.20
N MET A 467 -42.36 13.00 10.16
CA MET A 467 -43.19 13.50 9.06
C MET A 467 -43.88 12.32 8.33
N LEU A 468 -43.12 11.26 7.99
CA LEU A 468 -43.69 10.07 7.37
C LEU A 468 -44.61 9.30 8.33
N GLY A 469 -44.23 9.20 9.62
CA GLY A 469 -45.06 8.60 10.66
C GLY A 469 -46.42 9.28 10.81
N SER A 470 -46.46 10.59 10.80
CA SER A 470 -47.71 11.37 10.89
C SER A 470 -48.64 11.14 9.70
N ARG A 471 -48.11 10.78 8.51
CA ARG A 471 -48.88 10.61 7.27
C ARG A 471 -49.19 9.16 6.90
N LEU A 472 -48.29 8.26 7.14
CA LEU A 472 -48.40 6.86 6.72
C LEU A 472 -49.02 5.96 7.78
N LEU A 473 -48.80 6.24 9.07
CA LEU A 473 -49.43 5.49 10.15
C LEU A 473 -50.91 5.84 10.27
N LYS A 474 -51.74 4.82 10.51
CA LYS A 474 -53.17 4.98 10.72
C LYS A 474 -53.54 4.62 12.17
N GLY A 475 -54.25 5.51 12.84
CA GLY A 475 -54.94 5.21 14.08
C GLY A 475 -56.15 4.32 13.79
N GLY A 476 -56.17 3.09 14.25
CA GLY A 476 -57.27 2.16 14.09
C GLY A 476 -56.98 0.71 14.44
N HIS A 477 -57.92 0.02 14.98
CA HIS A 477 -57.82 -1.29 15.63
C HIS A 477 -57.68 -2.53 14.69
N SER A 478 -57.51 -2.37 13.37
CA SER A 478 -57.33 -3.53 12.48
C SER A 478 -55.87 -4.00 12.46
N LYS A 479 -55.59 -4.94 13.31
CA LYS A 479 -54.26 -5.62 13.32
C LYS A 479 -54.17 -6.56 12.10
N PRO A 480 -53.13 -6.43 11.23
CA PRO A 480 -52.88 -7.28 10.07
C PRO A 480 -52.88 -8.77 10.45
N TRP A 481 -53.18 -9.65 9.50
CA TRP A 481 -53.18 -11.10 9.74
C TRP A 481 -51.81 -11.60 10.28
N PHE A 482 -50.74 -11.12 9.70
CA PHE A 482 -49.38 -11.50 10.11
C PHE A 482 -49.07 -11.07 11.57
N TYR A 483 -49.56 -9.94 12.02
CA TYR A 483 -49.45 -9.49 13.42
C TYR A 483 -50.15 -10.49 14.37
N ARG A 484 -51.38 -10.95 14.02
CA ARG A 484 -52.14 -11.89 14.87
C ARG A 484 -51.48 -13.25 15.01
N VAL A 485 -50.85 -13.74 13.95
CA VAL A 485 -50.19 -15.05 13.91
C VAL A 485 -48.88 -15.02 14.72
N THR A 486 -48.11 -13.91 14.65
CA THR A 486 -46.78 -13.81 15.28
C THR A 486 -46.81 -13.23 16.71
N GLU A 487 -47.89 -12.55 17.14
CA GLU A 487 -48.00 -11.95 18.46
C GLU A 487 -47.81 -12.95 19.62
N PRO A 488 -48.38 -14.16 19.59
CA PRO A 488 -48.14 -15.12 20.67
C PRO A 488 -46.68 -15.46 20.92
N PHE A 489 -45.88 -15.52 19.84
CA PHE A 489 -44.46 -15.76 19.91
C PHE A 489 -43.73 -14.61 20.61
N PHE A 490 -43.98 -13.36 20.26
CA PHE A 490 -43.32 -12.20 20.87
C PHE A 490 -43.76 -11.99 22.31
N VAL A 491 -45.01 -12.25 22.65
CA VAL A 491 -45.49 -12.22 24.04
C VAL A 491 -44.83 -13.31 24.87
N TRP A 492 -44.72 -14.53 24.32
CA TRP A 492 -43.99 -15.61 24.97
C TRP A 492 -42.52 -15.25 25.19
N LEU A 493 -41.85 -14.68 24.19
CA LEU A 493 -40.46 -14.30 24.25
C LEU A 493 -40.23 -13.21 25.34
N ASN A 494 -41.08 -12.19 25.41
CA ASN A 494 -41.03 -11.17 26.45
C ASN A 494 -41.22 -11.76 27.84
N ARG A 495 -42.24 -12.62 28.03
CA ARG A 495 -42.51 -13.29 29.32
C ARG A 495 -41.34 -14.19 29.73
N ALA A 496 -40.77 -14.94 28.78
CA ALA A 496 -39.61 -15.79 29.02
C ALA A 496 -38.41 -14.93 29.51
N TYR A 497 -38.17 -13.79 28.85
CA TYR A 497 -37.13 -12.86 29.25
C TYR A 497 -37.39 -12.28 30.65
N GLU A 498 -38.58 -11.77 30.93
CA GLU A 498 -38.95 -11.23 32.24
C GLU A 498 -38.76 -12.27 33.35
N SER A 499 -39.18 -13.52 33.12
CA SER A 499 -39.02 -14.61 34.09
C SER A 499 -37.55 -14.93 34.31
N SER A 500 -36.76 -15.04 33.26
CA SER A 500 -35.31 -15.32 33.34
C SER A 500 -34.55 -14.16 33.99
N LEU A 501 -34.90 -12.91 33.68
CA LEU A 501 -34.30 -11.72 34.28
C LEU A 501 -34.59 -11.65 35.78
N ASN A 502 -35.84 -11.96 36.19
CA ASN A 502 -36.21 -12.02 37.63
C ASN A 502 -35.39 -13.08 38.39
N SER A 503 -35.22 -14.28 37.77
CA SER A 503 -34.39 -15.33 38.34
C SER A 503 -32.91 -14.93 38.44
N PHE A 504 -32.39 -14.25 37.44
CA PHE A 504 -31.01 -13.74 37.43
C PHE A 504 -30.79 -12.63 38.46
N LEU A 505 -31.74 -11.69 38.60
CA LEU A 505 -31.66 -10.61 39.59
C LEU A 505 -31.81 -11.11 41.03
N SER A 506 -32.41 -12.27 41.29
CA SER A 506 -32.38 -12.89 42.61
C SER A 506 -30.97 -13.36 42.99
N ALA A 507 -30.15 -13.75 42.01
CA ALA A 507 -28.76 -14.15 42.15
C ALA A 507 -27.79 -13.14 41.51
N ARG A 508 -28.06 -11.85 41.63
CA ARG A 508 -27.37 -10.74 40.94
C ARG A 508 -25.85 -10.70 41.11
N TRP A 509 -25.29 -11.36 42.13
CA TRP A 509 -23.83 -11.49 42.31
C TRP A 509 -23.17 -12.26 41.16
N LEU A 510 -23.92 -13.13 40.47
CA LEU A 510 -23.42 -13.85 39.30
C LEU A 510 -22.93 -12.89 38.20
N ALA A 511 -23.45 -11.68 38.11
CA ALA A 511 -22.97 -10.68 37.16
C ALA A 511 -21.46 -10.39 37.36
N TRP A 512 -21.00 -10.29 38.60
CA TRP A 512 -19.58 -10.07 38.91
C TRP A 512 -18.73 -11.29 38.58
N VAL A 513 -19.23 -12.51 38.82
CA VAL A 513 -18.51 -13.75 38.46
C VAL A 513 -18.34 -13.86 36.97
N ILE A 514 -19.40 -13.57 36.19
CA ILE A 514 -19.33 -13.56 34.74
C ILE A 514 -18.31 -12.51 34.27
N MET A 515 -18.36 -11.30 34.83
CA MET A 515 -17.41 -10.24 34.48
C MET A 515 -15.95 -10.65 34.71
N VAL A 516 -15.64 -11.19 35.90
CA VAL A 516 -14.29 -11.65 36.24
C VAL A 516 -13.85 -12.79 35.33
N SER A 517 -14.76 -13.73 35.02
CA SER A 517 -14.49 -14.83 34.10
C SER A 517 -14.16 -14.32 32.69
N LEU A 518 -14.90 -13.31 32.18
CA LEU A 518 -14.65 -12.71 30.87
C LEU A 518 -13.31 -11.96 30.84
N PHE A 519 -12.96 -11.22 31.88
CA PHE A 519 -11.62 -10.62 31.98
C PHE A 519 -10.52 -11.70 32.01
N GLY A 520 -10.77 -12.81 32.70
CA GLY A 520 -9.88 -13.98 32.72
C GLY A 520 -9.70 -14.59 31.32
N ILE A 521 -10.78 -14.73 30.55
CA ILE A 521 -10.74 -15.22 29.17
C ILE A 521 -9.95 -14.26 28.26
N ILE A 522 -10.23 -12.96 28.33
CA ILE A 522 -9.49 -11.95 27.56
C ILE A 522 -8.00 -12.05 27.88
N TYR A 523 -7.64 -12.07 29.16
CA TYR A 523 -6.25 -12.19 29.61
C TYR A 523 -5.60 -13.49 29.11
N ALA A 524 -6.29 -14.61 29.21
CA ALA A 524 -5.80 -15.91 28.76
C ALA A 524 -5.53 -15.93 27.25
N LEU A 525 -6.47 -15.41 26.42
CA LEU A 525 -6.31 -15.35 24.97
C LEU A 525 -5.11 -14.50 24.53
N PHE A 526 -4.88 -13.35 25.20
CA PHE A 526 -3.71 -12.52 24.95
C PHE A 526 -2.41 -13.16 25.43
N LYS A 527 -2.40 -13.75 26.64
CA LYS A 527 -1.20 -14.36 27.22
C LYS A 527 -0.74 -15.61 26.47
N THR A 528 -1.67 -16.44 26.03
CA THR A 528 -1.36 -17.68 25.31
C THR A 528 -1.01 -17.44 23.84
N GLY A 529 -1.26 -16.23 23.29
CA GLY A 529 -1.12 -15.97 21.86
C GLY A 529 -2.04 -16.82 20.99
N ALA A 530 -3.20 -17.25 21.55
CA ALA A 530 -4.13 -18.16 20.87
C ALA A 530 -4.73 -17.57 19.58
N ILE A 531 -4.74 -16.25 19.46
CA ILE A 531 -5.16 -15.53 18.24
C ILE A 531 -3.89 -15.02 17.54
N PRO A 532 -3.56 -15.54 16.34
CA PRO A 532 -2.42 -15.07 15.57
C PRO A 532 -2.55 -13.58 15.24
N SER A 533 -1.42 -12.83 15.24
CA SER A 533 -1.41 -11.41 14.95
C SER A 533 -0.62 -11.12 13.69
N GLU A 534 -1.23 -10.38 12.76
CA GLU A 534 -0.63 -9.94 11.50
C GLU A 534 -1.09 -8.52 11.14
N LEU A 535 -0.42 -7.88 10.16
CA LEU A 535 -0.84 -6.54 9.73
C LEU A 535 -2.19 -6.58 9.02
N ALA A 536 -2.31 -7.40 7.98
CA ALA A 536 -3.55 -7.67 7.25
C ALA A 536 -3.48 -9.05 6.59
N PRO A 537 -4.60 -9.79 6.48
CA PRO A 537 -4.67 -11.07 5.78
C PRO A 537 -4.37 -10.91 4.29
N LEU A 538 -3.76 -11.93 3.68
CA LEU A 538 -3.47 -11.96 2.26
C LEU A 538 -4.74 -12.14 1.43
N GLU A 539 -4.93 -11.26 0.45
CA GLU A 539 -6.03 -11.33 -0.51
C GLU A 539 -5.65 -12.05 -1.80
N ASP A 540 -6.65 -12.66 -2.42
CA ASP A 540 -6.51 -13.28 -3.73
C ASP A 540 -6.62 -12.24 -4.86
N ARG A 541 -5.48 -11.64 -5.23
CA ARG A 541 -5.38 -10.65 -6.30
C ARG A 541 -5.22 -11.26 -7.69
N GLY A 542 -5.15 -12.59 -7.79
CA GLY A 542 -4.90 -13.28 -9.03
C GLY A 542 -3.49 -13.08 -9.57
N MET A 543 -2.53 -12.80 -8.71
CA MET A 543 -1.14 -12.54 -9.10
C MET A 543 -0.15 -13.14 -8.10
N LEU A 544 0.83 -13.86 -8.62
CA LEU A 544 1.97 -14.37 -7.86
C LEU A 544 3.26 -13.79 -8.44
N ARG A 545 4.23 -13.51 -7.59
CA ARG A 545 5.56 -13.05 -8.00
C ARG A 545 6.61 -14.10 -7.64
N VAL A 546 7.53 -14.34 -8.56
CA VAL A 546 8.72 -15.16 -8.30
C VAL A 546 9.94 -14.28 -8.53
N ASN A 547 10.75 -14.09 -7.50
CA ASN A 547 12.03 -13.41 -7.61
C ASN A 547 13.14 -14.45 -7.55
N ALA A 548 14.04 -14.40 -8.53
CA ALA A 548 15.19 -15.29 -8.63
C ALA A 548 16.48 -14.48 -8.53
N THR A 549 17.42 -14.95 -7.72
CA THR A 549 18.74 -14.32 -7.56
C THR A 549 19.79 -15.41 -7.69
N ALA A 550 20.58 -15.33 -8.75
CA ALA A 550 21.71 -16.21 -8.98
C ALA A 550 22.94 -15.77 -8.14
N PRO A 551 23.96 -16.61 -8.00
CA PRO A 551 25.21 -16.21 -7.38
C PRO A 551 25.80 -14.94 -8.01
N GLU A 552 26.54 -14.18 -7.22
CA GLU A 552 27.21 -12.99 -7.72
C GLU A 552 28.29 -13.36 -8.74
N GLY A 553 28.44 -12.52 -9.76
CA GLY A 553 29.41 -12.74 -10.85
C GLY A 553 28.89 -13.53 -12.05
N VAL A 554 27.66 -14.06 -11.98
CA VAL A 554 27.05 -14.70 -13.18
C VAL A 554 26.75 -13.67 -14.27
N THR A 555 26.79 -14.11 -15.52
CA THR A 555 26.48 -13.25 -16.67
C THR A 555 24.99 -13.03 -16.85
N PHE A 556 24.62 -12.01 -17.61
CA PHE A 556 23.24 -11.74 -18.02
C PHE A 556 22.64 -12.95 -18.78
N GLU A 557 23.42 -13.58 -19.65
CA GLU A 557 22.99 -14.74 -20.44
C GLU A 557 22.66 -15.95 -19.58
N TYR A 558 23.47 -16.20 -18.54
CA TYR A 558 23.17 -17.24 -17.55
C TYR A 558 21.80 -16.99 -16.91
N MET A 559 21.59 -15.74 -16.46
CA MET A 559 20.32 -15.41 -15.80
C MET A 559 19.14 -15.40 -16.77
N LEU A 560 19.34 -15.03 -18.04
CA LEU A 560 18.34 -15.10 -19.08
C LEU A 560 17.88 -16.53 -19.33
N ASN A 561 18.84 -17.45 -19.53
CA ASN A 561 18.55 -18.87 -19.71
C ASN A 561 17.83 -19.47 -18.51
N TYR A 562 18.29 -19.14 -17.30
CA TYR A 562 17.64 -19.59 -16.06
C TYR A 562 16.19 -19.06 -15.96
N THR A 563 15.95 -17.79 -16.29
CA THR A 563 14.59 -17.23 -16.27
C THR A 563 13.68 -17.86 -17.32
N ASP A 564 14.21 -18.22 -18.49
CA ASP A 564 13.45 -18.91 -19.54
C ASP A 564 13.09 -20.34 -19.12
N GLU A 565 14.03 -21.08 -18.53
CA GLU A 565 13.79 -22.43 -18.01
C GLU A 565 12.77 -22.42 -16.86
N LEU A 566 12.92 -21.49 -15.91
CA LEU A 566 11.98 -21.33 -14.80
C LEU A 566 10.58 -20.92 -15.30
N SER A 567 10.51 -20.04 -16.30
CA SER A 567 9.24 -19.66 -16.92
C SER A 567 8.56 -20.86 -17.60
N ASN A 568 9.31 -21.69 -18.35
CA ASN A 568 8.81 -22.92 -18.95
C ASN A 568 8.31 -23.91 -17.88
N PHE A 569 9.09 -24.06 -16.80
CA PHE A 569 8.67 -24.90 -15.68
C PHE A 569 7.35 -24.42 -15.07
N LEU A 570 7.20 -23.11 -14.82
CA LEU A 570 5.99 -22.52 -14.26
C LEU A 570 4.80 -22.64 -15.22
N MET A 571 5.02 -22.48 -16.53
CA MET A 571 3.98 -22.70 -17.55
C MET A 571 3.44 -24.13 -17.54
N ASN A 572 4.31 -25.12 -17.31
CA ASN A 572 3.92 -26.51 -17.23
C ASN A 572 3.33 -26.90 -15.87
N ALA A 573 3.75 -26.24 -14.79
CA ALA A 573 3.31 -26.54 -13.42
C ALA A 573 1.93 -26.00 -13.10
N ILE A 574 1.49 -24.93 -13.77
CA ILE A 574 0.19 -24.28 -13.57
C ILE A 574 -0.69 -24.59 -14.78
N PRO A 575 -1.84 -25.24 -14.59
CA PRO A 575 -2.79 -25.52 -15.67
C PRO A 575 -3.20 -24.26 -16.45
N ASP A 576 -3.42 -24.39 -17.76
CA ASP A 576 -3.77 -23.26 -18.63
C ASP A 576 -5.12 -22.59 -18.26
N ASN A 577 -6.04 -23.34 -17.67
CA ASN A 577 -7.30 -22.78 -17.16
C ASN A 577 -7.12 -21.94 -15.89
N GLU A 578 -6.04 -22.13 -15.13
CA GLU A 578 -5.72 -21.36 -13.92
C GLU A 578 -4.79 -20.17 -14.19
N ARG A 579 -4.11 -20.14 -15.32
CA ARG A 579 -3.10 -19.17 -15.72
C ARG A 579 -3.53 -18.35 -16.94
N LYS A 580 -3.37 -17.02 -16.87
CA LYS A 580 -3.53 -16.13 -18.04
C LYS A 580 -2.23 -15.99 -18.82
N ASN A 581 -1.13 -15.63 -18.14
CA ASN A 581 0.20 -15.47 -18.73
C ASN A 581 1.27 -15.34 -17.63
N ILE A 582 2.53 -15.43 -18.05
CA ILE A 582 3.69 -15.20 -17.21
C ILE A 582 4.54 -14.10 -17.82
N TYR A 583 4.79 -13.04 -17.07
CA TYR A 583 5.75 -12.01 -17.43
C TYR A 583 7.09 -12.30 -16.77
N ALA A 584 8.15 -12.35 -17.55
CA ALA A 584 9.52 -12.55 -17.07
C ALA A 584 10.36 -11.31 -17.37
N TYR A 585 11.04 -10.80 -16.36
CA TYR A 585 11.98 -9.69 -16.48
C TYR A 585 13.34 -10.16 -15.99
N THR A 586 14.32 -10.22 -16.90
CA THR A 586 15.70 -10.53 -16.58
C THR A 586 16.49 -9.23 -16.45
N SER A 587 17.22 -9.08 -15.33
CA SER A 587 17.95 -7.87 -14.97
C SER A 587 17.09 -6.61 -15.04
N PRO A 588 16.04 -6.51 -14.18
CA PRO A 588 15.13 -5.37 -14.20
C PRO A 588 15.88 -4.07 -13.85
N PRO A 589 15.57 -2.93 -14.51
CA PRO A 589 16.22 -1.65 -14.24
C PRO A 589 15.77 -0.99 -12.94
N PHE A 590 14.79 -1.58 -12.24
CA PHE A 590 14.22 -1.09 -11.00
C PHE A 590 14.53 -2.06 -9.84
N GLY A 591 14.54 -1.53 -8.63
CA GLY A 591 14.90 -2.29 -7.44
C GLY A 591 16.42 -2.52 -7.29
N SER A 592 16.78 -3.52 -6.52
CA SER A 592 18.18 -3.95 -6.30
C SER A 592 18.72 -4.82 -7.43
N GLY A 593 18.07 -4.84 -8.61
CA GLY A 593 18.37 -5.77 -9.69
C GLY A 593 19.76 -5.56 -10.29
N GLY A 594 20.61 -6.60 -10.22
CA GLY A 594 21.84 -6.75 -10.97
C GLY A 594 21.64 -7.69 -12.17
N ALA A 595 22.70 -7.97 -12.93
CA ALA A 595 22.69 -8.94 -14.02
C ALA A 595 22.29 -10.36 -13.57
N ASN A 596 22.47 -10.67 -12.30
CA ASN A 596 22.17 -11.95 -11.64
C ASN A 596 20.73 -12.05 -11.10
N THR A 597 19.83 -11.11 -11.43
CA THR A 597 18.46 -11.11 -10.90
C THR A 597 17.42 -11.29 -11.99
N GLY A 598 16.35 -12.02 -11.66
CA GLY A 598 15.17 -12.18 -12.48
C GLY A 598 13.89 -12.01 -11.64
N SER A 599 12.86 -11.45 -12.23
CA SER A 599 11.56 -11.31 -11.60
C SER A 599 10.47 -11.79 -12.54
N MET A 600 9.57 -12.63 -12.05
CA MET A 600 8.44 -13.11 -12.82
C MET A 600 7.14 -12.73 -12.15
N ARG A 601 6.13 -12.42 -12.96
CA ARG A 601 4.75 -12.22 -12.52
C ARG A 601 3.86 -13.24 -13.21
N ILE A 602 3.23 -14.08 -12.41
CA ILE A 602 2.27 -15.09 -12.87
C ILE A 602 0.89 -14.47 -12.71
N MET A 603 0.22 -14.23 -13.80
CA MET A 603 -1.15 -13.74 -13.82
C MET A 603 -2.11 -14.92 -13.84
N LEU A 604 -2.94 -15.05 -12.83
CA LEU A 604 -3.93 -16.10 -12.71
C LEU A 604 -5.25 -15.69 -13.36
N THR A 605 -6.09 -16.68 -13.67
CA THR A 605 -7.48 -16.46 -14.11
C THR A 605 -8.32 -15.90 -12.96
N ASP A 606 -9.55 -15.49 -13.26
CA ASP A 606 -10.40 -14.87 -12.25
C ASP A 606 -10.74 -15.88 -11.12
N PRO A 607 -10.78 -15.45 -9.84
CA PRO A 607 -11.22 -16.30 -8.75
C PRO A 607 -12.62 -16.86 -9.01
N GLY A 608 -12.87 -18.10 -8.62
CA GLY A 608 -14.12 -18.83 -8.97
C GLY A 608 -13.94 -19.80 -10.14
N ASN A 609 -13.00 -19.52 -11.06
CA ASN A 609 -12.68 -20.43 -12.17
C ASN A 609 -11.38 -21.22 -11.92
N ARG A 610 -10.78 -21.07 -10.75
CA ARG A 610 -9.52 -21.70 -10.36
C ARG A 610 -9.45 -21.95 -8.86
N ARG A 611 -8.47 -22.72 -8.44
CA ARG A 611 -8.10 -22.84 -7.03
C ARG A 611 -7.65 -21.49 -6.45
N SER A 612 -7.68 -21.36 -5.12
CA SER A 612 -7.22 -20.14 -4.46
C SER A 612 -5.75 -19.86 -4.76
N GLN A 613 -5.38 -18.59 -4.86
CA GLN A 613 -4.00 -18.14 -5.05
C GLN A 613 -3.05 -18.75 -4.01
N GLN A 614 -3.50 -18.86 -2.76
CA GLN A 614 -2.73 -19.44 -1.67
C GLN A 614 -2.46 -20.92 -1.89
N SER A 615 -3.47 -21.70 -2.32
CA SER A 615 -3.31 -23.13 -2.63
C SER A 615 -2.32 -23.36 -3.77
N ILE A 616 -2.38 -22.52 -4.81
CA ILE A 616 -1.42 -22.58 -5.94
C ILE A 616 0.00 -22.22 -5.43
N ALA A 617 0.11 -21.21 -4.59
CA ALA A 617 1.39 -20.78 -4.03
C ALA A 617 2.01 -21.87 -3.14
N GLU A 618 1.22 -22.50 -2.26
CA GLU A 618 1.67 -23.60 -1.39
C GLU A 618 2.14 -24.83 -2.20
N GLU A 619 1.49 -25.13 -3.32
CA GLU A 619 1.92 -26.21 -4.22
C GLU A 619 3.22 -25.88 -4.97
N LEU A 620 3.34 -24.63 -5.45
CA LEU A 620 4.49 -24.21 -6.25
C LEU A 620 5.76 -24.00 -5.40
N GLN A 621 5.63 -23.52 -4.18
CA GLN A 621 6.75 -23.18 -3.29
C GLN A 621 7.78 -24.32 -3.17
N PRO A 622 7.42 -25.57 -2.82
CA PRO A 622 8.37 -26.68 -2.73
C PRO A 622 8.96 -27.10 -4.08
N LYS A 623 8.21 -26.92 -5.18
CA LYS A 623 8.67 -27.23 -6.53
C LYS A 623 9.72 -26.22 -6.99
N ILE A 624 9.50 -24.93 -6.74
CA ILE A 624 10.44 -23.85 -7.06
C ILE A 624 11.74 -23.98 -6.26
N LYS A 625 11.68 -24.35 -4.99
CA LYS A 625 12.88 -24.60 -4.16
C LYS A 625 13.79 -25.69 -4.72
N LYS A 626 13.26 -26.65 -5.50
CA LYS A 626 14.04 -27.70 -6.17
C LYS A 626 14.72 -27.25 -7.46
N PHE A 627 14.35 -26.05 -7.96
CA PHE A 627 14.93 -25.51 -9.18
C PHE A 627 16.27 -24.85 -8.85
N THR A 628 17.35 -25.55 -9.13
CA THR A 628 18.72 -25.15 -8.79
C THR A 628 19.30 -24.15 -9.77
N GLY A 629 20.43 -23.53 -9.44
CA GLY A 629 21.11 -22.53 -10.30
C GLY A 629 20.91 -21.09 -9.85
N ALA A 630 19.75 -20.76 -9.26
CA ALA A 630 19.51 -19.50 -8.56
C ALA A 630 18.56 -19.73 -7.40
N LYS A 631 18.58 -18.84 -6.40
CA LYS A 631 17.62 -18.84 -5.31
C LYS A 631 16.33 -18.18 -5.81
N ALA A 632 15.32 -18.98 -6.11
CA ALA A 632 14.00 -18.51 -6.50
C ALA A 632 13.04 -18.55 -5.30
N VAL A 633 12.30 -17.45 -5.08
CA VAL A 633 11.34 -17.28 -3.99
C VAL A 633 10.02 -16.84 -4.57
N LEU A 634 8.96 -17.58 -4.26
CA LEU A 634 7.59 -17.22 -4.60
C LEU A 634 7.05 -16.29 -3.52
N ILE A 635 6.47 -15.18 -3.93
CA ILE A 635 5.96 -14.11 -3.06
C ILE A 635 4.52 -13.83 -3.45
N GLN A 636 3.64 -13.77 -2.47
CA GLN A 636 2.30 -13.23 -2.59
C GLN A 636 2.34 -11.74 -2.22
N GLU A 637 1.75 -10.88 -3.04
CA GLU A 637 1.72 -9.45 -2.74
C GLU A 637 0.85 -9.20 -1.51
N PRO A 638 1.33 -8.39 -0.55
CA PRO A 638 0.57 -8.05 0.64
C PRO A 638 -0.69 -7.26 0.27
N THR A 639 -1.73 -7.41 1.07
CA THR A 639 -3.00 -6.70 0.90
C THR A 639 -2.82 -5.20 0.99
N LEU A 640 -1.98 -4.75 1.92
CA LEU A 640 -1.60 -3.34 2.07
C LEU A 640 -0.16 -3.15 1.60
N SER A 641 0.02 -2.24 0.66
CA SER A 641 1.35 -1.79 0.26
C SER A 641 1.94 -0.91 1.36
N THR A 642 3.16 -1.18 1.76
CA THR A 642 3.89 -0.41 2.78
C THR A 642 4.96 0.49 2.16
N GLY A 643 4.78 0.91 0.90
CA GLY A 643 5.72 1.81 0.22
C GLY A 643 7.08 1.18 -0.14
N GLN A 644 7.32 -0.05 0.23
CA GLN A 644 8.58 -0.75 -0.06
C GLN A 644 8.71 -1.08 -1.56
N ARG A 645 9.24 -0.12 -2.32
CA ARG A 645 9.58 -0.25 -3.73
C ARG A 645 11.00 -0.75 -3.86
N GLY A 646 11.21 -1.97 -4.01
CA GLY A 646 12.58 -2.40 -4.30
C GLY A 646 12.90 -3.83 -3.99
N GLY A 647 12.03 -4.65 -4.31
CA GLY A 647 12.21 -6.07 -4.23
C GLY A 647 11.20 -6.65 -3.26
N GLY A 648 10.44 -7.58 -3.73
CA GLY A 648 9.53 -8.37 -2.95
C GLY A 648 10.24 -8.96 -1.74
N GLY A 649 10.32 -8.16 -0.69
CA GLY A 649 10.90 -8.54 0.57
C GLY A 649 10.00 -9.54 1.27
N LEU A 650 10.61 -10.38 2.06
CA LEU A 650 9.91 -11.23 3.00
C LEU A 650 9.22 -10.37 4.06
N PRO A 651 8.18 -10.85 4.74
CA PRO A 651 7.36 -10.05 5.66
C PRO A 651 8.14 -9.41 6.80
N ILE A 652 9.17 -10.10 7.29
CA ILE A 652 10.07 -9.56 8.31
C ILE A 652 11.22 -8.82 7.62
N ALA A 653 11.41 -7.55 7.96
CA ALA A 653 12.54 -6.72 7.55
C ALA A 653 13.18 -6.09 8.79
N PHE A 654 14.35 -6.58 9.15
CA PHE A 654 15.10 -6.19 10.33
C PHE A 654 16.41 -5.53 9.90
N VAL A 655 16.55 -4.25 10.19
CA VAL A 655 17.70 -3.43 9.81
C VAL A 655 18.74 -3.45 10.94
N VAL A 656 19.96 -3.78 10.61
CA VAL A 656 21.11 -3.74 11.51
C VAL A 656 22.03 -2.62 11.02
N GLN A 657 22.30 -1.65 11.86
CA GLN A 657 23.16 -0.51 11.60
C GLN A 657 24.48 -0.68 12.37
N ALA A 658 25.57 -0.31 11.76
CA ALA A 658 26.88 -0.38 12.37
C ALA A 658 27.69 0.90 12.09
N PRO A 659 28.72 1.19 12.91
CA PRO A 659 29.57 2.35 12.70
C PRO A 659 30.45 2.24 11.45
N ASN A 660 30.77 1.03 11.01
CA ASN A 660 31.56 0.79 9.80
C ASN A 660 31.28 -0.57 9.17
N PHE A 661 31.70 -0.72 7.93
CA PHE A 661 31.51 -1.90 7.09
C PHE A 661 32.18 -3.16 7.64
N GLU A 662 33.36 -3.05 8.19
CA GLU A 662 34.16 -4.18 8.69
C GLU A 662 33.45 -4.90 9.85
N LYS A 663 32.80 -4.14 10.73
CA LYS A 663 31.98 -4.73 11.81
C LYS A 663 30.77 -5.49 11.25
N LEU A 664 30.06 -4.93 10.25
CA LEU A 664 28.95 -5.62 9.59
C LEU A 664 29.43 -6.91 8.91
N LYS A 665 30.54 -6.85 8.17
CA LYS A 665 31.13 -8.00 7.48
C LYS A 665 31.41 -9.17 8.43
N LYS A 666 31.88 -8.86 9.63
CA LYS A 666 32.21 -9.85 10.66
C LYS A 666 31.00 -10.44 11.35
N MET A 667 29.98 -9.59 11.68
CA MET A 667 28.90 -10.00 12.57
C MET A 667 27.64 -10.48 11.83
N MET A 668 27.38 -10.00 10.61
CA MET A 668 26.18 -10.37 9.86
C MET A 668 26.08 -11.87 9.54
N PRO A 669 27.17 -12.58 9.14
CA PRO A 669 27.07 -14.02 8.92
C PRO A 669 26.68 -14.79 10.18
N LEU A 670 27.17 -14.37 11.36
CA LEU A 670 26.86 -15.00 12.65
C LEU A 670 25.39 -14.78 13.03
N PHE A 671 24.93 -13.56 12.84
CA PHE A 671 23.51 -13.25 13.09
C PHE A 671 22.59 -14.02 12.15
N LEU A 672 22.89 -14.03 10.85
CA LEU A 672 22.09 -14.75 9.86
C LEU A 672 22.06 -16.27 10.12
N ALA A 673 23.17 -16.85 10.61
CA ALA A 673 23.22 -18.25 11.01
C ALA A 673 22.23 -18.55 12.15
N LYS A 674 22.25 -17.73 13.21
CA LYS A 674 21.30 -17.87 14.32
C LYS A 674 19.84 -17.71 13.87
N VAL A 675 19.57 -16.76 12.97
CA VAL A 675 18.21 -16.57 12.41
C VAL A 675 17.76 -17.81 11.62
N ARG A 676 18.68 -18.45 10.87
CA ARG A 676 18.40 -19.68 10.12
C ARG A 676 18.18 -20.91 11.01
N GLU A 677 18.83 -20.95 12.16
CA GLU A 677 18.69 -22.03 13.15
C GLU A 677 17.39 -21.91 13.96
N SER A 678 16.80 -20.70 14.04
CA SER A 678 15.57 -20.49 14.78
C SER A 678 14.37 -21.15 14.07
N PRO A 679 13.57 -21.98 14.78
CA PRO A 679 12.39 -22.65 14.20
C PRO A 679 11.26 -21.68 13.83
N LYS A 680 11.37 -20.40 14.23
CA LYS A 680 10.36 -19.38 13.92
C LYS A 680 10.45 -18.82 12.50
N PHE A 681 11.53 -19.11 11.77
CA PHE A 681 11.76 -18.64 10.42
C PHE A 681 11.92 -19.81 9.43
N GLU A 682 11.18 -19.74 8.32
CA GLU A 682 11.27 -20.74 7.25
C GLU A 682 12.37 -20.39 6.23
N ASN A 683 12.48 -19.10 5.93
CA ASN A 683 13.44 -18.58 4.98
C ASN A 683 14.03 -17.28 5.53
N SER A 684 15.34 -17.12 5.41
CA SER A 684 15.99 -15.85 5.74
C SER A 684 17.09 -15.51 4.75
N ASP A 685 17.28 -14.23 4.49
CA ASP A 685 18.34 -13.71 3.64
C ASP A 685 18.78 -12.32 4.14
N VAL A 686 19.95 -11.89 3.71
CA VAL A 686 20.47 -10.54 3.96
C VAL A 686 20.74 -9.86 2.64
N ASN A 687 20.38 -8.57 2.54
CA ASN A 687 20.64 -7.78 1.34
C ASN A 687 22.13 -7.52 1.11
N LEU A 688 22.93 -7.44 2.16
CA LEU A 688 24.37 -7.23 2.11
C LEU A 688 25.11 -8.57 1.99
N LYS A 689 25.74 -8.81 0.84
CA LYS A 689 26.53 -10.01 0.52
C LYS A 689 27.96 -9.60 0.21
N PHE A 690 28.92 -10.45 0.54
CA PHE A 690 30.37 -10.21 0.31
C PHE A 690 30.93 -11.25 -0.65
N THR A 691 30.20 -11.55 -1.72
CA THR A 691 30.50 -12.69 -2.61
C THR A 691 30.75 -12.29 -4.06
N LYS A 692 30.71 -10.99 -4.39
CA LYS A 692 30.96 -10.55 -5.77
C LYS A 692 32.46 -10.62 -6.07
N PRO A 693 32.90 -11.38 -7.08
CA PRO A 693 34.29 -11.37 -7.51
C PRO A 693 34.62 -10.02 -8.16
N GLU A 694 35.73 -9.45 -7.78
CA GLU A 694 36.24 -8.16 -8.28
C GLU A 694 37.74 -8.26 -8.53
N LEU A 695 38.18 -7.70 -9.65
CA LEU A 695 39.61 -7.54 -9.94
C LEU A 695 40.07 -6.16 -9.46
N ARG A 696 40.99 -6.15 -8.50
CA ARG A 696 41.61 -4.95 -8.04
C ARG A 696 42.93 -4.72 -8.77
N LEU A 697 43.01 -3.58 -9.45
CA LEU A 697 44.22 -3.14 -10.17
C LEU A 697 44.93 -2.10 -9.33
N GLU A 698 46.12 -2.42 -8.86
CA GLU A 698 46.97 -1.49 -8.14
C GLU A 698 48.05 -0.95 -9.11
N ILE A 699 48.03 0.37 -9.35
CA ILE A 699 48.97 1.04 -10.27
C ILE A 699 50.29 1.27 -9.55
N ASP A 700 51.37 0.78 -10.13
CA ASP A 700 52.74 1.10 -9.69
C ASP A 700 53.08 2.54 -10.12
N ARG A 701 52.92 3.47 -9.17
CA ARG A 701 53.11 4.90 -9.41
C ARG A 701 54.55 5.25 -9.80
N ALA A 702 55.56 4.60 -9.19
CA ALA A 702 56.95 4.85 -9.48
C ALA A 702 57.28 4.38 -10.89
N LYS A 703 56.83 3.18 -11.28
CA LYS A 703 57.05 2.65 -12.60
C LYS A 703 56.35 3.44 -13.70
N ALA A 704 55.07 3.87 -13.44
CA ALA A 704 54.31 4.73 -14.36
C ALA A 704 55.03 6.06 -14.59
N GLN A 705 55.52 6.70 -13.54
CA GLN A 705 56.27 7.95 -13.64
C GLN A 705 57.56 7.82 -14.41
N ASN A 706 58.34 6.74 -14.16
CA ASN A 706 59.58 6.45 -14.87
C ASN A 706 59.35 6.21 -16.39
N LEU A 707 58.22 5.66 -16.75
CA LEU A 707 57.81 5.45 -18.14
C LEU A 707 57.12 6.66 -18.77
N GLY A 708 56.92 7.75 -18.04
CA GLY A 708 56.29 8.96 -18.55
C GLY A 708 54.78 8.81 -18.73
N ILE A 709 54.11 7.98 -17.94
CA ILE A 709 52.65 7.72 -17.98
C ILE A 709 52.00 8.35 -16.76
N SER A 710 50.95 9.11 -16.99
CA SER A 710 50.09 9.61 -15.89
C SER A 710 49.11 8.55 -15.39
N ILE A 711 48.78 8.62 -14.11
CA ILE A 711 47.70 7.77 -13.51
C ILE A 711 46.39 8.01 -14.24
N GLN A 712 46.15 9.24 -14.69
CA GLN A 712 44.97 9.62 -15.43
C GLN A 712 44.83 8.87 -16.77
N ASP A 713 45.98 8.73 -17.51
CA ASP A 713 45.96 8.01 -18.82
C ASP A 713 45.63 6.53 -18.63
N VAL A 714 46.19 5.90 -17.57
CA VAL A 714 45.86 4.52 -17.19
C VAL A 714 44.34 4.40 -16.87
N ALA A 715 43.85 5.27 -15.98
CA ALA A 715 42.44 5.24 -15.56
C ALA A 715 41.48 5.49 -16.74
N GLN A 716 41.80 6.45 -17.62
CA GLN A 716 41.00 6.76 -18.81
C GLN A 716 41.01 5.60 -19.82
N THR A 717 42.12 4.98 -20.06
CA THR A 717 42.22 3.83 -20.96
C THR A 717 41.34 2.69 -20.48
N LEU A 718 41.42 2.35 -19.18
CA LEU A 718 40.54 1.33 -18.58
C LEU A 718 39.06 1.73 -18.64
N GLN A 719 38.74 2.96 -18.27
CA GLN A 719 37.38 3.47 -18.30
C GLN A 719 36.77 3.40 -19.70
N LEU A 720 37.47 3.95 -20.68
CA LEU A 720 36.97 4.01 -22.08
C LEU A 720 36.91 2.62 -22.73
N GLY A 721 37.83 1.73 -22.37
CA GLY A 721 37.85 0.36 -22.91
C GLY A 721 36.80 -0.56 -22.28
N LEU A 722 36.59 -0.50 -20.99
CA LEU A 722 35.82 -1.52 -20.26
C LEU A 722 34.44 -1.07 -19.80
N SER A 723 34.23 0.22 -19.50
CA SER A 723 33.01 0.66 -18.83
C SER A 723 31.76 0.74 -19.73
N GLY A 724 31.93 0.75 -21.06
CA GLY A 724 30.82 1.06 -22.00
C GLY A 724 30.32 2.50 -21.85
N ARG A 725 31.24 3.41 -21.58
CA ARG A 725 30.94 4.84 -21.40
C ARG A 725 30.40 5.47 -22.67
N ARG A 726 29.56 6.47 -22.49
CA ARG A 726 29.09 7.34 -23.59
C ARG A 726 30.25 8.22 -24.09
N PHE A 727 30.55 8.12 -25.40
CA PHE A 727 31.54 8.94 -26.08
C PHE A 727 30.94 10.25 -26.62
N GLY A 728 29.65 10.26 -26.88
CA GLY A 728 28.94 11.38 -27.45
C GLY A 728 27.51 11.05 -27.80
N TYR A 729 26.92 11.87 -28.66
CA TYR A 729 25.58 11.69 -29.18
C TYR A 729 25.57 11.82 -30.70
N PHE A 730 24.62 11.11 -31.34
CA PHE A 730 24.28 11.29 -32.75
C PHE A 730 22.78 11.51 -32.90
N VAL A 731 22.37 12.03 -34.06
CA VAL A 731 20.95 12.28 -34.34
C VAL A 731 20.50 11.34 -35.45
N MET A 732 19.40 10.64 -35.24
CA MET A 732 18.74 9.79 -36.20
C MET A 732 17.23 10.03 -36.12
N ASP A 733 16.58 10.28 -37.23
CA ASP A 733 15.13 10.57 -37.33
C ASP A 733 14.63 11.68 -36.35
N GLY A 734 15.45 12.73 -36.21
CA GLY A 734 15.14 13.88 -35.35
C GLY A 734 15.25 13.62 -33.83
N LYS A 735 15.73 12.45 -33.43
CA LYS A 735 15.96 12.08 -32.01
C LYS A 735 17.46 11.91 -31.77
N GLN A 736 17.89 12.25 -30.57
CA GLN A 736 19.26 12.13 -30.10
C GLN A 736 19.47 10.78 -29.40
N TYR A 737 20.52 10.06 -29.84
CA TYR A 737 20.93 8.76 -29.31
C TYR A 737 22.39 8.77 -28.90
N GLN A 738 22.77 7.84 -28.04
CA GLN A 738 24.13 7.76 -27.51
C GLN A 738 25.10 7.09 -28.49
N ILE A 739 26.35 7.53 -28.44
CA ILE A 739 27.49 6.82 -29.00
C ILE A 739 28.23 6.17 -27.87
N ILE A 740 28.33 4.84 -27.89
CA ILE A 740 28.93 4.05 -26.80
C ILE A 740 30.17 3.37 -27.35
N GLY A 741 31.32 3.66 -26.76
CA GLY A 741 32.57 2.99 -27.07
C GLY A 741 32.93 1.93 -26.03
N GLN A 742 33.38 0.78 -26.51
CA GLN A 742 33.80 -0.30 -25.62
C GLN A 742 34.68 -1.30 -26.41
N ILE A 743 35.62 -1.96 -25.74
CA ILE A 743 36.34 -3.09 -26.33
C ILE A 743 35.35 -4.17 -26.74
N ASN A 744 35.58 -4.81 -27.90
CA ASN A 744 34.76 -5.91 -28.36
C ASN A 744 34.64 -6.97 -27.27
N ARG A 745 33.45 -7.55 -27.10
CA ARG A 745 33.13 -8.50 -26.04
C ARG A 745 34.04 -9.73 -26.06
N ASP A 746 34.38 -10.21 -27.22
CA ASP A 746 35.22 -11.42 -27.38
C ASP A 746 36.69 -11.16 -26.99
N LEU A 747 37.08 -9.89 -26.92
CA LEU A 747 38.43 -9.44 -26.55
C LEU A 747 38.49 -8.88 -25.10
N ARG A 748 37.50 -9.16 -24.27
CA ARG A 748 37.43 -8.82 -22.84
C ARG A 748 36.69 -9.83 -22.01
N ASN A 749 36.89 -11.10 -22.31
CA ASN A 749 36.21 -12.22 -21.65
C ASN A 749 37.10 -12.96 -20.65
N ASP A 750 38.43 -12.72 -20.66
CA ASP A 750 39.41 -13.29 -19.73
C ASP A 750 40.23 -12.16 -19.06
N VAL A 751 40.78 -12.44 -17.87
CA VAL A 751 41.69 -11.53 -17.16
C VAL A 751 42.94 -11.24 -18.01
N LYS A 752 43.36 -12.20 -18.85
CA LYS A 752 44.49 -12.03 -19.77
C LYS A 752 44.26 -10.96 -20.81
N ASP A 753 43.03 -10.68 -21.18
CA ASP A 753 42.70 -9.68 -22.19
C ASP A 753 43.07 -8.25 -21.72
N LEU A 754 43.18 -8.02 -20.41
CA LEU A 754 43.71 -6.75 -19.88
C LEU A 754 45.16 -6.50 -20.31
N LYS A 755 45.91 -7.57 -20.68
CA LYS A 755 47.27 -7.45 -21.18
C LYS A 755 47.34 -6.86 -22.59
N SER A 756 46.27 -6.97 -23.38
CA SER A 756 46.19 -6.39 -24.73
C SER A 756 45.92 -4.87 -24.70
N LEU A 757 45.72 -4.27 -23.52
CA LEU A 757 45.55 -2.86 -23.39
C LEU A 757 46.87 -2.09 -23.32
N TYR A 758 46.93 -1.00 -24.04
CA TYR A 758 48.07 -0.12 -24.10
C TYR A 758 47.73 1.29 -23.64
N VAL A 759 48.66 1.89 -22.96
CA VAL A 759 48.60 3.29 -22.52
C VAL A 759 49.75 4.09 -23.22
N LYS A 760 49.45 5.26 -23.70
CA LYS A 760 50.40 6.12 -24.39
C LYS A 760 51.18 6.95 -23.39
N ASN A 761 52.50 6.95 -23.52
CA ASN A 761 53.33 7.84 -22.74
C ASN A 761 53.44 9.24 -23.32
N ASN A 762 54.11 10.17 -22.63
CA ASN A 762 54.31 11.54 -23.09
C ASN A 762 55.20 11.71 -24.33
N ARG A 763 55.87 10.62 -24.77
CA ARG A 763 56.66 10.56 -26.01
C ARG A 763 55.85 9.96 -27.17
N GLY A 764 54.67 9.46 -26.91
CA GLY A 764 53.85 8.79 -27.92
C GLY A 764 54.09 7.27 -28.04
N ASP A 765 54.94 6.66 -27.19
CA ASP A 765 55.16 5.22 -27.23
C ASP A 765 54.03 4.49 -26.49
N LEU A 766 53.65 3.33 -26.95
CA LEU A 766 52.66 2.45 -26.31
C LEU A 766 53.32 1.57 -25.28
N ILE A 767 52.84 1.63 -24.05
CA ILE A 767 53.25 0.80 -22.92
C ILE A 767 52.09 -0.13 -22.56
N GLN A 768 52.36 -1.41 -22.52
CA GLN A 768 51.36 -2.42 -22.15
C GLN A 768 50.94 -2.29 -20.69
N LEU A 769 49.62 -2.35 -20.42
CA LEU A 769 49.04 -2.10 -19.09
C LEU A 769 49.56 -3.07 -18.03
N ASP A 770 49.78 -4.34 -18.38
CA ASP A 770 50.34 -5.37 -17.47
C ASP A 770 51.68 -4.97 -16.83
N ASN A 771 52.44 -4.08 -17.52
CA ASN A 771 53.66 -3.55 -16.95
C ASN A 771 53.47 -2.49 -15.88
N LEU A 772 52.27 -1.91 -15.79
CA LEU A 772 51.95 -0.77 -14.91
C LEU A 772 51.10 -1.15 -13.72
N VAL A 773 50.41 -2.30 -13.75
CA VAL A 773 49.43 -2.69 -12.76
C VAL A 773 49.71 -4.05 -12.17
N LYS A 774 49.39 -4.20 -10.88
CA LYS A 774 49.30 -5.50 -10.22
C LYS A 774 47.83 -5.87 -10.08
N ILE A 775 47.46 -7.04 -10.59
CA ILE A 775 46.08 -7.49 -10.56
C ILE A 775 45.91 -8.46 -9.39
N THR A 776 44.94 -8.23 -8.53
CA THR A 776 44.55 -9.12 -7.42
C THR A 776 43.04 -9.37 -7.48
N GLU A 777 42.65 -10.61 -7.24
CA GLU A 777 41.25 -10.99 -7.14
C GLU A 777 40.79 -10.87 -5.68
N GLN A 778 39.66 -10.24 -5.45
CA GLN A 778 39.05 -10.10 -4.13
C GLN A 778 37.53 -10.26 -4.23
N SER A 779 36.90 -10.50 -3.07
CA SER A 779 35.44 -10.53 -2.97
C SER A 779 34.94 -9.25 -2.30
N THR A 780 34.03 -8.57 -2.97
CA THR A 780 33.44 -7.31 -2.50
C THR A 780 31.90 -7.39 -2.42
N PRO A 781 31.24 -6.50 -1.71
CA PRO A 781 29.79 -6.42 -1.77
C PRO A 781 29.34 -5.81 -3.11
N PRO A 782 28.34 -6.43 -3.78
CA PRO A 782 27.80 -5.90 -5.05
C PRO A 782 27.02 -4.61 -4.85
N GLN A 783 26.54 -4.38 -3.63
CA GLN A 783 25.74 -3.23 -3.26
C GLN A 783 25.95 -2.88 -1.79
N LEU A 784 26.11 -1.58 -1.52
CA LEU A 784 26.24 -1.01 -0.19
C LEU A 784 24.93 -0.35 0.20
N TYR A 785 24.54 -0.51 1.46
CA TYR A 785 23.28 0.02 1.99
C TYR A 785 23.54 0.91 3.19
N ARG A 786 22.80 2.01 3.24
CA ARG A 786 22.80 2.91 4.40
C ARG A 786 21.37 3.17 4.85
N TYR A 787 21.20 3.31 6.14
CA TYR A 787 19.93 3.64 6.79
C TYR A 787 20.18 4.77 7.79
N ASN A 788 19.51 5.90 7.59
CA ASN A 788 19.73 7.12 8.37
C ASN A 788 21.21 7.49 8.47
N ARG A 789 21.94 7.41 7.32
CA ARG A 789 23.37 7.71 7.17
C ARG A 789 24.34 6.69 7.81
N TYR A 790 23.84 5.69 8.54
CA TYR A 790 24.70 4.61 9.04
C TYR A 790 24.80 3.50 8.02
N VAL A 791 25.95 2.86 7.96
CA VAL A 791 26.12 1.64 7.17
C VAL A 791 25.19 0.58 7.71
N ALA A 792 24.41 -0.04 6.86
CA ALA A 792 23.34 -0.92 7.31
C ALA A 792 23.24 -2.20 6.47
N ALA A 793 22.69 -3.24 7.09
CA ALA A 793 22.26 -4.45 6.40
C ALA A 793 20.84 -4.80 6.87
N THR A 794 19.98 -5.21 5.93
CA THR A 794 18.62 -5.63 6.24
C THR A 794 18.53 -7.14 6.11
N VAL A 795 18.21 -7.79 7.24
CA VAL A 795 17.84 -9.20 7.27
C VAL A 795 16.36 -9.33 6.98
N GLN A 796 16.02 -10.08 5.96
CA GLN A 796 14.65 -10.40 5.59
C GLN A 796 14.35 -11.84 5.95
N ALA A 797 13.18 -12.12 6.52
CA ALA A 797 12.79 -13.46 6.90
C ALA A 797 11.30 -13.72 6.63
N GLN A 798 10.99 -14.97 6.32
CA GLN A 798 9.64 -15.50 6.25
C GLN A 798 9.33 -16.23 7.54
N MET A 799 8.18 -15.95 8.10
CA MET A 799 7.70 -16.65 9.30
C MET A 799 7.40 -18.12 8.99
N ALA A 800 7.74 -19.00 9.92
CA ALA A 800 7.33 -20.40 9.87
C ALA A 800 5.79 -20.50 10.03
N LYS A 801 5.22 -21.60 9.54
CA LYS A 801 3.77 -21.83 9.62
C LYS A 801 3.29 -21.80 11.07
N GLY A 802 2.30 -20.95 11.35
CA GLY A 802 1.74 -20.77 12.69
C GLY A 802 2.47 -19.77 13.58
N VAL A 803 3.58 -19.18 13.14
CA VAL A 803 4.28 -18.11 13.86
C VAL A 803 3.71 -16.76 13.50
N THR A 804 3.41 -15.94 14.51
CA THR A 804 2.88 -14.59 14.32
C THR A 804 3.99 -13.57 14.03
N MET A 805 3.63 -12.46 13.40
CA MET A 805 4.60 -11.38 13.13
C MET A 805 5.20 -10.83 14.43
N GLY A 806 4.39 -10.65 15.48
CA GLY A 806 4.86 -10.19 16.78
C GLY A 806 5.87 -11.13 17.43
N GLU A 807 5.65 -12.45 17.37
CA GLU A 807 6.59 -13.47 17.89
C GLU A 807 7.88 -13.50 17.07
N ALA A 808 7.79 -13.36 15.74
CA ALA A 808 8.94 -13.31 14.87
C ALA A 808 9.82 -12.08 15.13
N LEU A 809 9.21 -10.91 15.31
CA LEU A 809 9.94 -9.68 15.64
C LEU A 809 10.59 -9.75 17.02
N ASN A 810 9.90 -10.28 18.04
CA ASN A 810 10.47 -10.49 19.36
C ASN A 810 11.65 -11.47 19.33
N GLU A 811 11.60 -12.50 18.50
CA GLU A 811 12.72 -13.42 18.31
C GLU A 811 13.90 -12.73 17.63
N MET A 812 13.65 -11.89 16.59
CA MET A 812 14.71 -11.10 15.96
C MET A 812 15.39 -10.17 16.98
N ASP A 813 14.63 -9.47 17.81
CA ASP A 813 15.15 -8.60 18.87
C ASP A 813 16.01 -9.39 19.88
N LYS A 814 15.57 -10.59 20.25
CA LYS A 814 16.32 -11.47 21.15
C LYS A 814 17.64 -11.91 20.56
N LEU A 815 17.62 -12.45 19.33
CA LEU A 815 18.81 -12.90 18.61
C LEU A 815 19.79 -11.75 18.36
N ALA A 816 19.27 -10.54 18.08
CA ALA A 816 20.09 -9.35 17.92
C ALA A 816 20.82 -8.97 19.20
N LYS A 817 20.12 -8.94 20.35
CA LYS A 817 20.73 -8.67 21.68
C LYS A 817 21.78 -9.72 22.07
N GLU A 818 21.63 -10.98 21.65
CA GLU A 818 22.58 -12.05 21.90
C GLU A 818 23.81 -12.01 20.97
N THR A 819 23.73 -11.27 19.86
CA THR A 819 24.75 -11.30 18.81
C THR A 819 25.53 -10.01 18.73
N PHE A 820 24.87 -8.86 18.87
CA PHE A 820 25.47 -7.54 18.66
C PHE A 820 25.84 -6.86 19.97
N ASP A 821 26.93 -6.13 19.93
CA ASP A 821 27.36 -5.23 21.02
C ASP A 821 26.64 -3.88 20.97
N VAL A 822 26.86 -3.04 21.97
CA VAL A 822 26.26 -1.69 22.09
C VAL A 822 26.61 -0.71 20.96
N SER A 823 27.57 -1.03 20.10
CA SER A 823 27.94 -0.19 18.94
C SER A 823 27.00 -0.38 17.74
N PHE A 824 26.20 -1.44 17.77
CA PHE A 824 25.17 -1.68 16.77
C PHE A 824 23.83 -1.10 17.22
N SER A 825 23.08 -0.60 16.26
CA SER A 825 21.67 -0.24 16.46
C SER A 825 20.79 -1.05 15.52
N THR A 826 19.56 -1.25 15.92
CA THR A 826 18.58 -2.03 15.15
C THR A 826 17.35 -1.19 14.87
N ALA A 827 16.75 -1.40 13.70
CA ALA A 827 15.51 -0.77 13.30
C ALA A 827 14.63 -1.78 12.55
N TYR A 828 13.39 -1.43 12.34
CA TYR A 828 12.47 -2.18 11.49
C TYR A 828 12.22 -1.42 10.21
N ASP A 829 11.91 -2.14 9.14
CA ASP A 829 11.56 -1.57 7.85
C ASP A 829 10.31 -2.25 7.27
N GLY A 830 9.65 -1.59 6.31
CA GLY A 830 8.47 -2.12 5.63
C GLY A 830 7.35 -2.57 6.57
N GLN A 831 6.80 -3.75 6.33
CA GLN A 831 5.68 -4.31 7.10
C GLN A 831 5.98 -4.44 8.59
N SER A 832 7.23 -4.77 8.95
CA SER A 832 7.65 -4.92 10.33
C SER A 832 7.58 -3.60 11.10
N LYS A 833 7.99 -2.49 10.48
CA LYS A 833 7.88 -1.14 11.04
C LYS A 833 6.42 -0.75 11.24
N GLU A 834 5.61 -0.91 10.20
CA GLU A 834 4.18 -0.55 10.24
C GLU A 834 3.40 -1.39 11.28
N PHE A 835 3.70 -2.68 11.39
CA PHE A 835 3.08 -3.53 12.40
C PHE A 835 3.38 -3.03 13.82
N LYS A 836 4.63 -2.67 14.11
CA LYS A 836 5.05 -2.19 15.44
C LYS A 836 4.44 -0.83 15.78
N GLU A 837 4.42 0.09 14.84
CA GLU A 837 3.81 1.42 14.99
C GLU A 837 2.28 1.34 15.12
N SER A 838 1.62 0.49 14.33
CA SER A 838 0.17 0.31 14.36
C SER A 838 -0.32 -0.27 15.68
N SER A 839 0.37 -1.26 16.23
CA SER A 839 -0.05 -1.95 17.46
C SER A 839 -0.13 -0.99 18.67
N SER A 840 0.82 -0.07 18.79
CA SER A 840 0.83 0.92 19.89
C SER A 840 -0.23 2.01 19.70
N SER A 841 -0.43 2.46 18.47
CA SER A 841 -1.39 3.51 18.12
C SER A 841 -2.84 3.05 18.32
N LEU A 842 -3.17 1.79 17.98
CA LEU A 842 -4.52 1.25 18.14
C LEU A 842 -4.91 1.05 19.61
N LEU A 843 -3.97 0.62 20.47
CA LEU A 843 -4.20 0.53 21.91
C LEU A 843 -4.49 1.92 22.50
N PHE A 844 -3.75 2.94 22.07
CA PHE A 844 -3.99 4.32 22.47
C PHE A 844 -5.39 4.80 22.04
N ALA A 845 -5.77 4.54 20.79
CA ALA A 845 -7.10 4.92 20.29
C ALA A 845 -8.23 4.22 21.04
N PHE A 846 -8.06 2.94 21.38
CA PHE A 846 -9.02 2.18 22.18
C PHE A 846 -9.21 2.80 23.58
N ALA A 847 -8.11 3.10 24.26
CA ALA A 847 -8.15 3.73 25.59
C ALA A 847 -8.77 5.13 25.53
N LEU A 848 -8.41 5.92 24.52
CA LEU A 848 -8.97 7.26 24.30
C LEU A 848 -10.47 7.21 23.98
N ALA A 849 -10.92 6.22 23.19
CA ALA A 849 -12.34 6.02 22.88
C ALA A 849 -13.15 5.76 24.16
N ILE A 850 -12.69 4.86 25.03
CA ILE A 850 -13.33 4.57 26.32
C ILE A 850 -13.38 5.83 27.18
N LEU A 851 -12.29 6.59 27.25
CA LEU A 851 -12.23 7.82 28.05
C LEU A 851 -13.21 8.87 27.54
N LEU A 852 -13.25 9.11 26.22
CA LEU A 852 -14.16 10.10 25.62
C LEU A 852 -15.62 9.72 25.84
N ILE A 853 -15.95 8.43 25.65
CA ILE A 853 -17.32 7.95 25.90
C ILE A 853 -17.69 8.16 27.39
N TYR A 854 -16.79 7.81 28.29
CA TYR A 854 -17.02 8.02 29.72
C TYR A 854 -17.30 9.48 30.05
N LEU A 855 -16.50 10.40 29.53
CA LEU A 855 -16.64 11.84 29.75
C LEU A 855 -17.96 12.40 29.15
N ILE A 856 -18.29 12.01 27.92
CA ILE A 856 -19.53 12.43 27.25
C ILE A 856 -20.76 11.90 28.00
N LEU A 857 -20.75 10.63 28.36
CA LEU A 857 -21.86 10.05 29.13
C LEU A 857 -21.95 10.67 30.53
N SER A 858 -20.82 10.99 31.15
CA SER A 858 -20.82 11.66 32.47
C SER A 858 -21.46 13.05 32.41
N ALA A 859 -21.17 13.81 31.36
CA ALA A 859 -21.79 15.09 31.09
C ALA A 859 -23.29 14.96 30.77
N GLN A 860 -23.67 13.90 30.05
CA GLN A 860 -25.03 13.66 29.62
C GLN A 860 -25.96 13.20 30.77
N PHE A 861 -25.48 12.25 31.58
CA PHE A 861 -26.26 11.68 32.71
C PHE A 861 -26.11 12.48 34.00
N GLU A 862 -25.29 13.53 34.01
CA GLU A 862 -24.92 14.28 35.21
C GLU A 862 -24.52 13.36 36.39
N SER A 863 -23.85 12.25 36.02
CA SER A 863 -23.50 11.18 36.91
C SER A 863 -22.16 10.58 36.51
N PHE A 864 -21.29 10.24 37.51
CA PHE A 864 -20.06 9.50 37.27
C PHE A 864 -20.26 7.98 37.36
N ILE A 865 -21.38 7.52 37.91
CA ILE A 865 -21.66 6.09 38.15
C ILE A 865 -22.38 5.47 36.93
N ASP A 866 -23.37 6.16 36.36
CA ASP A 866 -24.17 5.64 35.27
C ASP A 866 -23.32 5.35 34.01
N PRO A 867 -22.38 6.21 33.59
CA PRO A 867 -21.44 5.90 32.52
C PRO A 867 -20.58 4.66 32.79
N LEU A 868 -20.13 4.47 34.03
CA LEU A 868 -19.35 3.31 34.42
C LEU A 868 -20.18 2.01 34.28
N ILE A 869 -21.47 2.04 34.68
CA ILE A 869 -22.39 0.93 34.47
C ILE A 869 -22.52 0.61 32.97
N ILE A 870 -22.70 1.62 32.14
CA ILE A 870 -22.83 1.46 30.69
C ILE A 870 -21.55 0.88 30.10
N LEU A 871 -20.38 1.33 30.52
CA LEU A 871 -19.09 0.86 30.00
C LEU A 871 -18.78 -0.61 30.33
N PHE A 872 -19.47 -1.23 31.30
CA PHE A 872 -19.37 -2.69 31.50
C PHE A 872 -19.88 -3.50 30.29
N THR A 873 -20.59 -2.89 29.35
CA THR A 873 -20.93 -3.54 28.06
C THR A 873 -19.70 -3.79 27.20
N VAL A 874 -18.63 -2.98 27.33
CA VAL A 874 -17.43 -3.07 26.46
C VAL A 874 -16.64 -4.37 26.68
N PRO A 875 -16.29 -4.78 27.91
CA PRO A 875 -15.64 -6.08 28.16
C PRO A 875 -16.45 -7.27 27.62
N LEU A 876 -17.80 -7.20 27.68
CA LEU A 876 -18.66 -8.25 27.15
C LEU A 876 -18.49 -8.40 25.64
N ALA A 877 -18.45 -7.27 24.94
CA ALA A 877 -18.30 -7.24 23.50
C ALA A 877 -16.89 -7.65 23.05
N VAL A 878 -15.85 -7.17 23.76
CA VAL A 878 -14.46 -7.53 23.46
C VAL A 878 -14.22 -9.02 23.65
N ALA A 879 -14.73 -9.60 24.75
CA ALA A 879 -14.64 -11.04 24.99
C ALA A 879 -15.34 -11.84 23.87
N GLY A 880 -16.55 -11.42 23.47
CA GLY A 880 -17.29 -12.05 22.37
C GLY A 880 -16.54 -11.95 21.03
N ALA A 881 -15.98 -10.78 20.72
CA ALA A 881 -15.18 -10.58 19.51
C ALA A 881 -13.93 -11.46 19.47
N LEU A 882 -13.19 -11.53 20.57
CA LEU A 882 -11.96 -12.35 20.66
C LEU A 882 -12.29 -13.85 20.61
N LEU A 883 -13.34 -14.30 21.29
CA LEU A 883 -13.78 -15.71 21.26
C LEU A 883 -14.19 -16.13 19.84
N THR A 884 -14.95 -15.30 19.14
CA THR A 884 -15.36 -15.61 17.76
C THR A 884 -14.20 -15.55 16.77
N LEU A 885 -13.26 -14.62 16.93
CA LEU A 885 -12.03 -14.61 16.12
C LEU A 885 -11.23 -15.90 16.35
N TRP A 886 -11.10 -16.36 17.56
CA TRP A 886 -10.42 -17.60 17.89
C TRP A 886 -11.14 -18.83 17.32
N ASP A 887 -12.46 -18.94 17.49
CA ASP A 887 -13.28 -20.07 17.02
C ASP A 887 -13.26 -20.20 15.50
N PHE A 888 -13.38 -19.07 14.79
CA PHE A 888 -13.32 -19.03 13.33
C PHE A 888 -11.89 -18.96 12.76
N SER A 889 -10.86 -19.20 13.58
CA SER A 889 -9.45 -19.18 13.17
C SER A 889 -9.05 -17.90 12.42
N GLN A 890 -9.60 -16.76 12.85
CA GLN A 890 -9.24 -15.44 12.31
C GLN A 890 -8.08 -14.83 13.07
N THR A 891 -7.40 -13.87 12.43
CA THR A 891 -6.23 -13.20 13.01
C THR A 891 -6.61 -11.88 13.68
N LEU A 892 -5.82 -11.49 14.67
CA LEU A 892 -5.87 -10.14 15.21
C LEU A 892 -5.05 -9.22 14.28
N ASN A 893 -5.76 -8.50 13.43
CA ASN A 893 -5.20 -7.60 12.42
C ASN A 893 -5.85 -6.22 12.49
N ILE A 894 -5.40 -5.27 11.68
CA ILE A 894 -5.93 -3.89 11.73
C ILE A 894 -7.46 -3.83 11.49
N PHE A 895 -8.03 -4.72 10.67
CA PHE A 895 -9.48 -4.74 10.42
C PHE A 895 -10.25 -5.26 11.63
N SER A 896 -9.83 -6.38 12.24
CA SER A 896 -10.48 -6.91 13.45
C SER A 896 -10.35 -5.96 14.64
N GLN A 897 -9.19 -5.29 14.80
CA GLN A 897 -8.97 -4.31 15.88
C GLN A 897 -9.88 -3.09 15.72
N ILE A 898 -10.07 -2.59 14.49
CA ILE A 898 -11.05 -1.53 14.23
C ILE A 898 -12.47 -2.02 14.46
N GLY A 899 -12.78 -3.26 14.07
CA GLY A 899 -14.06 -3.88 14.41
C GLY A 899 -14.33 -3.85 15.92
N ILE A 900 -13.32 -4.13 16.74
CA ILE A 900 -13.41 -4.05 18.21
C ILE A 900 -13.62 -2.59 18.67
N ILE A 901 -12.95 -1.60 18.06
CA ILE A 901 -13.19 -0.19 18.41
C ILE A 901 -14.62 0.22 18.04
N VAL A 902 -15.11 -0.16 16.86
CA VAL A 902 -16.50 0.10 16.44
C VAL A 902 -17.52 -0.51 17.39
N LEU A 903 -17.24 -1.71 17.89
CA LEU A 903 -18.09 -2.37 18.87
C LEU A 903 -18.33 -1.54 20.13
N ILE A 904 -17.35 -0.76 20.59
CA ILE A 904 -17.52 0.09 21.79
C ILE A 904 -18.74 0.99 21.62
N GLY A 905 -18.85 1.65 20.45
CA GLY A 905 -19.99 2.53 20.14
C GLY A 905 -21.31 1.80 19.97
N LEU A 906 -21.26 0.61 19.32
CA LEU A 906 -22.46 -0.17 19.06
C LEU A 906 -23.10 -0.73 20.33
N VAL A 907 -22.28 -1.26 21.25
CA VAL A 907 -22.77 -1.96 22.42
C VAL A 907 -23.14 -1.01 23.57
N THR A 908 -22.46 0.13 23.69
CA THR A 908 -22.80 1.14 24.72
C THR A 908 -24.20 1.71 24.54
N LYS A 909 -24.70 1.78 23.30
CA LYS A 909 -26.06 2.20 22.97
C LYS A 909 -27.12 1.36 23.68
N ASN A 910 -26.96 0.05 23.71
CA ASN A 910 -27.88 -0.85 24.42
C ASN A 910 -27.89 -0.56 25.93
N GLY A 911 -26.73 -0.32 26.51
CA GLY A 911 -26.57 0.09 27.91
C GLY A 911 -27.23 1.44 28.19
N ILE A 912 -27.01 2.44 27.32
CA ILE A 912 -27.61 3.77 27.42
C ILE A 912 -29.14 3.69 27.49
N LEU A 913 -29.76 2.94 26.56
CA LEU A 913 -31.21 2.80 26.50
C LEU A 913 -31.82 2.17 27.78
N ILE A 914 -31.13 1.18 28.39
CA ILE A 914 -31.58 0.54 29.61
C ILE A 914 -31.45 1.49 30.80
N VAL A 915 -30.26 2.11 30.96
CA VAL A 915 -29.94 2.97 32.10
C VAL A 915 -30.79 4.24 32.11
N GLU A 916 -30.93 4.89 30.94
CA GLU A 916 -31.76 6.10 30.80
C GLU A 916 -33.21 5.83 31.16
N PHE A 917 -33.82 4.76 30.60
CA PHE A 917 -35.19 4.42 30.92
C PHE A 917 -35.38 3.96 32.38
N ALA A 918 -34.36 3.33 32.99
CA ALA A 918 -34.35 3.00 34.40
C ALA A 918 -34.30 4.28 35.27
N ASN A 919 -33.50 5.28 34.87
CA ASN A 919 -33.45 6.58 35.57
C ASN A 919 -34.80 7.33 35.48
N GLN A 920 -35.44 7.36 34.29
CA GLN A 920 -36.78 7.94 34.11
C GLN A 920 -37.82 7.24 35.00
N LYS A 921 -37.79 5.92 35.13
CA LYS A 921 -38.70 5.15 35.99
C LYS A 921 -38.39 5.36 37.47
N LYS A 922 -37.14 5.53 37.83
CA LYS A 922 -36.74 5.90 39.20
C LYS A 922 -37.22 7.29 39.58
N GLU A 923 -37.15 8.28 38.69
CA GLU A 923 -37.66 9.61 38.89
C GLU A 923 -39.20 9.61 39.03
N SER A 924 -39.90 8.69 38.37
CA SER A 924 -41.34 8.48 38.55
C SER A 924 -41.74 7.81 39.89
N GLY A 925 -40.77 7.49 40.76
CA GLY A 925 -41.01 7.01 42.15
C GLY A 925 -40.82 5.51 42.38
N LEU A 926 -40.37 4.71 41.38
CA LEU A 926 -40.09 3.30 41.55
C LEU A 926 -38.75 3.07 42.28
N SER A 927 -38.66 1.97 43.02
CA SER A 927 -37.38 1.53 43.60
C SER A 927 -36.38 1.21 42.49
N LYS A 928 -35.06 1.37 42.71
CA LYS A 928 -34.00 1.11 41.72
C LYS A 928 -34.10 -0.28 41.11
N LEU A 929 -34.49 -1.30 41.89
CA LEU A 929 -34.62 -2.68 41.41
C LEU A 929 -35.85 -2.85 40.54
N GLU A 930 -36.99 -2.27 40.90
CA GLU A 930 -38.22 -2.27 40.10
C GLU A 930 -38.08 -1.43 38.85
N ALA A 931 -37.47 -0.25 38.96
CA ALA A 931 -37.19 0.64 37.85
C ALA A 931 -36.38 -0.05 36.73
N VAL A 932 -35.29 -0.74 37.10
CA VAL A 932 -34.46 -1.43 36.08
C VAL A 932 -35.14 -2.67 35.53
N LYS A 933 -35.95 -3.40 36.29
CA LYS A 933 -36.75 -4.52 35.78
C LYS A 933 -37.75 -4.06 34.72
N VAL A 934 -38.52 -3.02 35.03
CA VAL A 934 -39.48 -2.44 34.10
C VAL A 934 -38.78 -1.88 32.86
N ALA A 935 -37.63 -1.22 33.07
CA ALA A 935 -36.86 -0.66 31.96
C ALA A 935 -36.30 -1.74 31.02
N ALA A 936 -35.70 -2.77 31.58
CA ALA A 936 -35.14 -3.87 30.77
C ALA A 936 -36.23 -4.64 29.99
N ALA A 937 -37.36 -4.91 30.64
CA ALA A 937 -38.52 -5.57 29.99
C ALA A 937 -39.11 -4.72 28.85
N ALA A 938 -39.29 -3.43 29.07
CA ALA A 938 -39.82 -2.51 28.07
C ALA A 938 -38.86 -2.32 26.88
N ARG A 939 -37.55 -2.32 27.13
CA ARG A 939 -36.51 -2.11 26.10
C ARG A 939 -36.00 -3.42 25.48
N PHE A 940 -36.46 -4.59 25.91
CA PHE A 940 -36.03 -5.89 25.38
C PHE A 940 -36.25 -6.01 23.87
N ARG A 941 -37.47 -5.75 23.40
CA ARG A 941 -37.83 -5.88 21.98
C ARG A 941 -37.10 -4.90 21.08
N PRO A 942 -37.01 -3.59 21.39
CA PRO A 942 -36.18 -2.64 20.66
C PRO A 942 -34.73 -3.06 20.55
N ILE A 943 -34.07 -3.41 21.66
CA ILE A 943 -32.65 -3.79 21.72
C ILE A 943 -32.40 -5.02 20.87
N VAL A 944 -33.23 -6.07 20.94
CA VAL A 944 -33.06 -7.27 20.12
C VAL A 944 -33.25 -6.95 18.64
N MET A 945 -34.26 -6.12 18.28
CA MET A 945 -34.52 -5.73 16.91
C MET A 945 -33.34 -4.96 16.31
N THR A 946 -32.87 -3.94 17.00
CA THR A 946 -31.78 -3.09 16.51
C THR A 946 -30.46 -3.87 16.45
N SER A 947 -30.16 -4.70 17.44
CA SER A 947 -28.98 -5.55 17.45
C SER A 947 -28.99 -6.57 16.31
N LEU A 948 -30.15 -7.20 16.03
CA LEU A 948 -30.29 -8.11 14.89
C LEU A 948 -30.18 -7.36 13.55
N CYS A 949 -30.73 -6.15 13.42
CA CYS A 949 -30.53 -5.32 12.23
C CYS A 949 -29.03 -5.05 11.97
N THR A 950 -28.29 -4.69 13.02
CA THR A 950 -26.85 -4.44 12.91
C THR A 950 -26.07 -5.72 12.59
N ILE A 951 -26.35 -6.83 13.28
CA ILE A 951 -25.71 -8.13 13.04
C ILE A 951 -25.95 -8.58 11.60
N LEU A 952 -27.19 -8.57 11.11
CA LEU A 952 -27.52 -9.00 9.75
C LEU A 952 -27.07 -8.00 8.69
N GLY A 953 -26.99 -6.71 9.03
CA GLY A 953 -26.40 -5.71 8.15
C GLY A 953 -24.90 -5.94 7.88
N ILE A 954 -24.19 -6.47 8.87
CA ILE A 954 -22.74 -6.77 8.77
C ILE A 954 -22.47 -8.21 8.35
N LEU A 955 -23.44 -9.12 8.51
CA LEU A 955 -23.29 -10.54 8.21
C LEU A 955 -22.74 -10.84 6.80
N PRO A 956 -23.14 -10.13 5.71
CA PRO A 956 -22.55 -10.35 4.40
C PRO A 956 -21.04 -10.14 4.36
N ILE A 957 -20.50 -9.22 5.17
CA ILE A 957 -19.06 -9.00 5.30
C ILE A 957 -18.40 -10.18 6.03
N ALA A 958 -19.01 -10.66 7.12
CA ALA A 958 -18.50 -11.80 7.89
C ALA A 958 -18.48 -13.11 7.08
N LEU A 959 -19.39 -13.27 6.14
CA LEU A 959 -19.51 -14.46 5.28
C LEU A 959 -18.63 -14.43 4.03
N ALA A 960 -17.86 -13.38 3.80
CA ALA A 960 -16.97 -13.24 2.63
C ALA A 960 -17.68 -13.46 1.28
N LEU A 961 -18.84 -12.87 1.09
CA LEU A 961 -19.58 -12.97 -0.17
C LEU A 961 -18.85 -12.15 -1.27
N GLY A 962 -17.67 -12.61 -1.70
CA GLY A 962 -16.87 -11.97 -2.74
C GLY A 962 -15.41 -12.41 -2.73
N SER A 963 -14.69 -12.22 -3.84
CA SER A 963 -13.31 -12.70 -4.04
C SER A 963 -12.23 -11.83 -3.37
N GLY A 964 -12.52 -10.57 -3.04
CA GLY A 964 -11.63 -9.63 -2.35
C GLY A 964 -12.01 -9.39 -0.88
N ALA A 965 -12.75 -10.32 -0.26
CA ALA A 965 -13.39 -10.10 1.03
C ALA A 965 -12.57 -10.62 2.23
N LYS A 966 -11.48 -11.38 2.03
CA LYS A 966 -10.75 -12.04 3.12
C LYS A 966 -10.24 -11.09 4.20
N SER A 967 -9.71 -9.94 3.82
CA SER A 967 -9.21 -8.95 4.78
C SER A 967 -10.31 -8.38 5.68
N ARG A 968 -11.55 -8.33 5.17
CA ARG A 968 -12.71 -7.74 5.85
C ARG A 968 -13.47 -8.72 6.73
N VAL A 969 -13.32 -10.03 6.49
CA VAL A 969 -13.98 -11.10 7.25
C VAL A 969 -13.70 -11.02 8.74
N SER A 970 -12.45 -10.78 9.11
CA SER A 970 -12.05 -10.69 10.51
C SER A 970 -12.74 -9.53 11.24
N MET A 971 -12.98 -8.40 10.57
CA MET A 971 -13.78 -7.29 11.10
C MET A 971 -15.25 -7.70 11.26
N GLY A 972 -15.83 -8.30 10.20
CA GLY A 972 -17.21 -8.74 10.24
C GLY A 972 -17.48 -9.75 11.34
N ILE A 973 -16.62 -10.77 11.49
CA ILE A 973 -16.71 -11.79 12.56
C ILE A 973 -16.56 -11.16 13.95
N ALA A 974 -15.59 -10.26 14.13
CA ALA A 974 -15.39 -9.57 15.41
C ALA A 974 -16.65 -8.78 15.80
N VAL A 975 -17.24 -8.02 14.86
CA VAL A 975 -18.42 -7.21 15.13
C VAL A 975 -19.65 -8.07 15.35
N VAL A 976 -19.92 -9.05 14.51
CA VAL A 976 -21.08 -9.96 14.66
C VAL A 976 -20.99 -10.74 15.97
N GLY A 977 -19.84 -11.34 16.27
CA GLY A 977 -19.63 -12.10 17.48
C GLY A 977 -19.68 -11.22 18.75
N GLY A 978 -19.02 -10.09 18.71
CA GLY A 978 -19.04 -9.12 19.82
C GLY A 978 -20.45 -8.58 20.09
N MET A 979 -21.22 -8.26 19.06
CA MET A 979 -22.62 -7.83 19.19
C MET A 979 -23.52 -8.94 19.73
N LEU A 980 -23.40 -10.16 19.24
CA LEU A 980 -24.22 -11.28 19.68
C LEU A 980 -23.99 -11.59 21.18
N PHE A 981 -22.72 -11.69 21.58
CA PHE A 981 -22.34 -11.90 22.98
C PHE A 981 -22.76 -10.73 23.86
N SER A 982 -22.42 -9.51 23.44
CA SER A 982 -22.75 -8.33 24.23
C SER A 982 -24.26 -8.14 24.38
N THR A 983 -25.05 -8.24 23.30
CA THR A 983 -26.51 -8.04 23.38
C THR A 983 -27.15 -9.03 24.36
N THR A 984 -26.77 -10.32 24.26
CA THR A 984 -27.29 -11.36 25.15
C THR A 984 -26.95 -11.10 26.60
N LEU A 985 -25.68 -10.78 26.89
CA LEU A 985 -25.21 -10.58 28.26
C LEU A 985 -25.64 -9.22 28.84
N THR A 986 -25.68 -8.17 28.04
CA THR A 986 -26.06 -6.81 28.46
C THR A 986 -27.48 -6.79 29.03
N LEU A 987 -28.41 -7.54 28.44
CA LEU A 987 -29.79 -7.65 28.90
C LEU A 987 -29.93 -8.21 30.33
N TYR A 988 -28.91 -8.91 30.85
CA TYR A 988 -28.90 -9.45 32.23
C TYR A 988 -27.90 -8.71 33.13
N ILE A 989 -26.69 -8.45 32.63
CA ILE A 989 -25.58 -7.91 33.45
C ILE A 989 -25.80 -6.43 33.76
N ILE A 990 -26.23 -5.61 32.81
CA ILE A 990 -26.43 -4.17 33.08
C ILE A 990 -27.55 -3.96 34.09
N PRO A 991 -28.73 -4.60 34.03
CA PRO A 991 -29.72 -4.50 35.08
C PRO A 991 -29.21 -4.94 36.46
N ALA A 992 -28.40 -6.01 36.53
CA ALA A 992 -27.82 -6.46 37.77
C ALA A 992 -26.81 -5.47 38.35
N ILE A 993 -25.85 -4.97 37.57
CA ILE A 993 -24.86 -3.98 37.98
C ILE A 993 -25.54 -2.66 38.36
N TYR A 994 -26.53 -2.19 37.61
CA TYR A 994 -27.31 -1.02 37.95
C TYR A 994 -27.96 -1.14 39.34
N SER A 995 -28.53 -2.31 39.65
CA SER A 995 -29.13 -2.57 40.96
C SER A 995 -28.13 -2.46 42.15
N PHE A 996 -26.83 -2.72 41.90
CA PHE A 996 -25.77 -2.56 42.90
C PHE A 996 -25.25 -1.11 42.98
N MET A 997 -24.87 -0.53 41.86
CA MET A 997 -24.07 0.70 41.78
C MET A 997 -24.91 1.98 41.76
N SER A 998 -26.12 1.95 41.19
CA SER A 998 -26.97 3.16 41.12
C SER A 998 -27.33 3.68 42.50
N SER A 999 -27.30 5.00 42.69
CA SER A 999 -27.64 5.69 43.95
C SER A 999 -29.13 5.58 44.25
N ASN A 1000 -29.48 5.54 45.57
CA ASN A 1000 -30.87 5.59 46.01
C ASN A 1000 -31.44 7.03 46.11
N PHE A 1001 -30.73 8.02 45.55
CA PHE A 1001 -31.06 9.42 45.74
C PHE A 1001 -32.39 9.77 45.07
N LYS A 1002 -33.42 10.01 45.83
CA LYS A 1002 -34.64 10.77 45.48
C LYS A 1002 -34.27 12.26 45.57
N LYS A 1003 -34.10 12.97 44.47
CA LYS A 1003 -34.35 14.44 44.51
C LYS A 1003 -35.83 14.60 44.84
N SER A 1004 -36.14 15.06 46.03
CA SER A 1004 -37.52 15.38 46.35
C SER A 1004 -37.96 16.57 45.47
N LYS A 1005 -39.18 16.54 44.99
CA LYS A 1005 -39.75 17.70 44.26
C LYS A 1005 -39.72 18.98 45.08
N GLU A 1006 -39.52 18.88 46.38
CA GLU A 1006 -39.44 19.99 47.34
C GLU A 1006 -38.10 20.76 47.24
N GLU A 1007 -36.96 20.06 47.00
CA GLU A 1007 -35.65 20.73 46.88
C GLU A 1007 -35.51 21.55 45.59
N VAL A 1008 -36.16 21.11 44.48
CA VAL A 1008 -36.17 21.85 43.23
C VAL A 1008 -37.01 23.11 43.34
N THR A 1009 -38.03 23.13 44.20
CA THR A 1009 -38.86 24.33 44.43
C THR A 1009 -38.18 25.31 45.38
N GLU A 1010 -37.33 24.84 46.30
CA GLU A 1010 -36.52 25.71 47.18
C GLU A 1010 -35.33 26.33 46.42
N GLU A 1011 -34.61 25.57 45.61
CA GLU A 1011 -33.52 26.13 44.77
C GLU A 1011 -34.07 27.15 43.72
N ALA A 1012 -35.23 26.87 43.14
CA ALA A 1012 -35.87 27.82 42.22
C ALA A 1012 -36.38 29.09 42.96
N SER A 1013 -36.76 29.00 44.22
CA SER A 1013 -37.17 30.16 45.06
C SER A 1013 -35.97 30.98 45.56
N HIS A 1014 -34.77 30.39 45.67
CA HIS A 1014 -33.54 31.12 46.05
C HIS A 1014 -32.82 31.80 44.86
N VAL A 1015 -33.18 31.48 43.60
CA VAL A 1015 -32.64 32.11 42.41
C VAL A 1015 -33.52 33.28 41.93
N ILE A 1016 -34.75 33.43 42.45
CA ILE A 1016 -35.70 34.45 42.06
C ILE A 1016 -35.90 35.50 43.18
N GLY A 1017 -35.20 35.40 44.32
CA GLY A 1017 -35.25 36.37 45.44
C GLY A 1017 -34.11 37.38 45.34
#